data_ef965ad85b7ac55009522ee059b81753
#
_entry.id   ef965ad85b7ac55009522ee059b81753
#
_cell.length_a   1.000
_cell.length_b   1.000
_cell.length_c   1.000
_cell.angle_alpha   90.00
_cell.angle_beta   90.00
_cell.angle_gamma   90.00
#
_symmetry.space_group_name_H-M   'P 1'
#
loop_
_entity.id
_entity.type
_entity.pdbx_description
1 polymer ?
#
loop_
_entity_poly.entity_id
_entity_poly.type
_entity_poly.pdbx_seq_one_letter_code
_entity_poly.pdbx_strand_id
1 'polypeptide(L)'
;MAADRKLLAAAFAAIAFLTAGPARGAVGRPTQTAPASGAVVQFLPAFAWTPVVKADKYEFQISADAGMNSPVLGDGKDDFFTRNTRATLLKTIPNGTYWWRVRASNAAGESSAWTQPRSFRKLWNLVPALQSPTSGSALSFPANPVVLKWSGVPGAAHYLVSAASDPNLGSLVLHYANQDDPKGAPNVAATSAAITAALAPGSYYWGVTPVDAEGNRGVATPVASFTWLWPSTTAVHLEDLNPAPEAYDPRFSWSPVPGAARYEVEINSSVDFAPGSKVCCSGATIATSLSPTAVLKDNVYYWRVRALDPDGNAGVWNYGAPFTKTFDKVAPAGPVTGTSIKNLRMRDNLLDPGTDVDPGTTGYQTRVPVVRWDPVPGAASYEIQVADWTGAACSWATSDYLKKTSVTEWAPLGSTSSNPVVWQGTLATDLPPLTPGTYCFRVRARSDRAPVNQEVWGDYTYLQNGNVASTAPVGPAFTWEDYPDPADPGNSLPCLLGYPCASDYLLPVTGTTTGRTPLFTWKALADTNSYFVVVAKDANFSNVVDEAFTRIPAYAPRNTQKPITYSDETTTYYWAVLPASAANGSDALALDLPNSVKGSFQKQSTPPTLVSPLSVQAFLDQPTFRWTPTLGARRYRIQVAADPTFGDPLDDVVTDATSYSSDTTYPADTVLYWRVRADDENLTGLTWSATGTFQKRLAAPAPKSSNPTSGDSLPVWAWNPVQGAASYDLSVDQPDGTHRDFTGFRTPTASFIKMTGTGVWHWRVRAEFPKDLSGSVPGPYSATQSFTRTIGEPANAKTDSAKDHILLSWNARLGVKTYKVQIASSPDFSRTVESVSTDNTSYAPTMTSYSYATGGPFYWRVAGVDEDRNQGDWTQVQQIRLDPRLRVNVSGVVRRGRMSSVRVSVVDGRGKRLMGARVRLTGKGIRAVAKRTNARGQATFKVKPRKRGRLIVSATKSGFQPAYASVRVR
;
A
#
# COMPACT_ATOMS: atom_id res chain seq x y z
N MET A 1 25.21 -7.51 -71.30
CA MET A 1 25.87 -6.79 -72.42
C MET A 1 27.14 -6.27 -71.89
N ALA A 2 28.13 -6.94 -72.08
CA ALA A 2 29.35 -6.65 -72.94
C ALA A 2 30.34 -5.80 -72.19
N ALA A 3 31.39 -6.39 -71.63
CA ALA A 3 32.65 -6.74 -72.25
C ALA A 3 33.47 -5.51 -72.48
N ASP A 4 34.71 -5.35 -72.25
CA ASP A 4 35.86 -6.24 -72.24
C ASP A 4 37.12 -5.37 -72.21
N ARG A 5 38.20 -5.95 -71.78
CA ARG A 5 39.62 -5.77 -72.25
C ARG A 5 40.56 -4.83 -71.46
N LYS A 6 41.47 -5.43 -70.74
CA LYS A 6 42.84 -5.81 -70.94
C LYS A 6 43.76 -4.69 -71.36
N LEU A 7 44.86 -4.43 -70.68
CA LEU A 7 46.23 -4.79 -71.18
C LEU A 7 47.31 -4.55 -70.11
N LEU A 8 48.19 -5.56 -70.04
CA LEU A 8 49.53 -5.61 -69.44
C LEU A 8 50.46 -4.47 -69.85
N ALA A 9 51.25 -4.02 -68.85
CA ALA A 9 52.63 -3.59 -69.19
C ALA A 9 53.56 -3.98 -68.04
N ALA A 10 54.38 -4.95 -68.27
CA ALA A 10 55.54 -5.30 -67.46
C ALA A 10 56.69 -4.34 -67.72
N ALA A 11 57.28 -3.75 -66.67
CA ALA A 11 58.58 -3.11 -66.82
C ALA A 11 59.49 -3.64 -65.68
N PHE A 12 60.51 -4.34 -66.06
CA PHE A 12 61.69 -4.76 -65.28
C PHE A 12 62.40 -3.50 -64.77
N ALA A 13 62.62 -3.39 -63.46
CA ALA A 13 63.60 -2.49 -62.90
C ALA A 13 64.48 -3.23 -61.90
N ALA A 14 65.76 -3.19 -62.20
CA ALA A 14 66.85 -3.91 -61.55
C ALA A 14 66.89 -3.82 -60.01
N ILE A 15 67.10 -4.97 -59.38
CA ILE A 15 67.46 -5.13 -58.01
C ILE A 15 68.95 -4.67 -57.81
N ALA A 16 69.09 -3.50 -57.22
CA ALA A 16 70.39 -3.12 -56.60
C ALA A 16 70.32 -3.57 -55.12
N PHE A 17 70.90 -4.71 -54.79
CA PHE A 17 71.24 -5.10 -53.41
C PHE A 17 72.30 -4.15 -52.86
N LEU A 18 71.83 -3.03 -52.24
CA LEU A 18 72.62 -2.29 -51.28
C LEU A 18 72.58 -3.03 -49.93
N THR A 19 73.55 -3.86 -49.66
CA THR A 19 73.83 -4.38 -48.32
C THR A 19 74.15 -3.21 -47.41
N ALA A 20 73.17 -2.60 -46.83
CA ALA A 20 73.29 -1.69 -45.70
C ALA A 20 73.73 -2.52 -44.50
N GLY A 21 75.05 -2.48 -44.20
CA GLY A 21 75.58 -3.08 -42.96
C GLY A 21 74.80 -2.55 -41.76
N PRO A 22 74.65 -3.31 -40.70
CA PRO A 22 73.84 -2.97 -39.56
C PRO A 22 74.30 -1.62 -38.99
N ALA A 23 73.37 -0.64 -38.98
CA ALA A 23 73.57 0.65 -38.35
C ALA A 23 73.88 0.42 -36.87
N ARG A 24 75.15 0.54 -36.52
CA ARG A 24 75.65 0.36 -35.16
C ARG A 24 75.10 1.51 -34.28
N GLY A 25 73.98 1.31 -33.62
CA GLY A 25 73.42 2.24 -32.65
C GLY A 25 71.91 2.27 -32.51
N ALA A 26 71.17 1.79 -33.50
CA ALA A 26 69.72 1.82 -33.50
C ALA A 26 69.11 1.01 -32.35
N VAL A 27 68.10 1.56 -31.66
CA VAL A 27 67.31 0.82 -30.61
C VAL A 27 66.57 -0.25 -31.37
N GLY A 28 66.65 -1.51 -30.85
CA GLY A 28 65.90 -2.61 -31.44
C GLY A 28 64.36 -2.37 -31.31
N ARG A 29 63.61 -2.91 -32.24
CA ARG A 29 62.15 -2.90 -32.15
C ARG A 29 61.68 -3.98 -31.17
N PRO A 30 60.72 -3.67 -30.27
CA PRO A 30 60.11 -4.72 -29.45
C PRO A 30 59.32 -5.71 -30.29
N THR A 31 59.06 -6.91 -29.81
CA THR A 31 58.10 -7.86 -30.39
C THR A 31 56.88 -7.96 -29.48
N GLN A 32 55.72 -7.73 -30.01
CA GLN A 32 54.46 -7.84 -29.29
C GLN A 32 54.17 -9.33 -28.99
N THR A 33 53.84 -9.64 -27.76
CA THR A 33 53.59 -11.04 -27.30
C THR A 33 52.14 -11.29 -26.95
N ALA A 34 51.42 -10.32 -26.31
CA ALA A 34 50.04 -10.42 -25.96
C ALA A 34 49.34 -9.06 -26.03
N PRO A 35 48.09 -9.01 -26.41
CA PRO A 35 47.24 -10.09 -26.93
C PRO A 35 47.70 -10.55 -28.31
N ALA A 36 47.24 -11.76 -28.75
CA ALA A 36 47.45 -12.25 -30.12
C ALA A 36 46.71 -11.34 -31.12
N SER A 37 47.22 -11.29 -32.38
CA SER A 37 46.52 -10.52 -33.41
C SER A 37 45.13 -11.08 -33.71
N GLY A 38 44.11 -10.24 -33.70
CA GLY A 38 42.74 -10.63 -33.92
C GLY A 38 42.05 -11.28 -32.70
N ALA A 39 42.73 -11.33 -31.52
CA ALA A 39 42.13 -11.88 -30.32
C ALA A 39 40.80 -11.23 -29.94
N VAL A 40 39.79 -12.02 -29.62
CA VAL A 40 38.55 -11.54 -29.02
C VAL A 40 38.65 -11.67 -27.51
N VAL A 41 38.41 -10.58 -26.80
CA VAL A 41 38.58 -10.52 -25.36
C VAL A 41 37.33 -9.90 -24.72
N GLN A 42 36.86 -10.48 -23.62
CA GLN A 42 35.76 -9.95 -22.84
C GLN A 42 36.20 -8.79 -21.94
N PHE A 43 37.37 -8.95 -21.30
CA PHE A 43 38.00 -7.92 -20.46
C PHE A 43 39.22 -7.38 -21.18
N LEU A 44 39.63 -6.18 -20.81
CA LEU A 44 40.88 -5.64 -21.37
C LEU A 44 42.05 -6.49 -20.96
N PRO A 45 42.87 -6.92 -21.94
CA PRO A 45 44.05 -7.72 -21.66
C PRO A 45 45.20 -6.83 -21.13
N ALA A 46 46.14 -7.42 -20.44
CA ALA A 46 47.44 -6.83 -20.28
C ALA A 46 48.21 -6.92 -21.62
N PHE A 47 48.69 -5.79 -22.12
CA PHE A 47 49.55 -5.74 -23.31
C PHE A 47 50.96 -6.11 -22.95
N ALA A 48 51.60 -6.92 -23.75
CA ALA A 48 52.91 -7.45 -23.45
C ALA A 48 53.84 -7.45 -24.68
N TRP A 49 55.13 -7.23 -24.45
CA TRP A 49 56.16 -7.25 -25.49
C TRP A 49 57.51 -7.74 -24.91
N THR A 50 58.42 -8.10 -25.80
CA THR A 50 59.75 -8.53 -25.42
C THR A 50 60.64 -7.35 -25.00
N PRO A 51 61.48 -7.53 -23.95
CA PRO A 51 62.46 -6.51 -23.56
C PRO A 51 63.48 -6.26 -24.64
N VAL A 52 63.81 -4.97 -24.90
CA VAL A 52 64.80 -4.56 -25.87
C VAL A 52 66.13 -4.15 -25.23
N VAL A 53 67.19 -4.74 -25.67
CA VAL A 53 68.54 -4.37 -25.16
C VAL A 53 68.82 -2.90 -25.40
N LYS A 54 69.26 -2.17 -24.37
CA LYS A 54 69.53 -0.72 -24.36
C LYS A 54 68.28 0.19 -24.33
N ALA A 55 67.04 -0.36 -24.28
CA ALA A 55 65.87 0.45 -24.01
C ALA A 55 65.90 1.01 -22.59
N ASP A 56 65.55 2.27 -22.44
CA ASP A 56 65.33 2.89 -21.13
C ASP A 56 63.84 2.94 -20.79
N LYS A 57 63.04 3.11 -21.84
CA LYS A 57 61.55 3.15 -21.73
C LYS A 57 60.91 2.68 -23.01
N TYR A 58 59.62 2.39 -22.94
CA TYR A 58 58.76 2.05 -24.04
C TYR A 58 57.67 3.12 -24.17
N GLU A 59 57.20 3.33 -25.36
CA GLU A 59 56.07 4.16 -25.68
C GLU A 59 55.00 3.26 -26.28
N PHE A 60 53.80 3.31 -25.73
CA PHE A 60 52.68 2.45 -26.06
C PHE A 60 51.53 3.29 -26.58
N GLN A 61 50.90 2.84 -27.65
CA GLN A 61 49.70 3.44 -28.21
C GLN A 61 48.66 2.43 -28.51
N ILE A 62 47.37 2.82 -28.30
CA ILE A 62 46.19 2.08 -28.69
C ILE A 62 45.26 3.00 -29.46
N SER A 63 44.58 2.50 -30.51
CA SER A 63 43.71 3.25 -31.39
C SER A 63 42.49 2.47 -31.81
N ALA A 64 41.42 3.16 -32.16
CA ALA A 64 40.19 2.58 -32.70
C ALA A 64 40.30 2.33 -34.23
N ASP A 65 41.40 2.73 -34.89
CA ASP A 65 41.64 2.51 -36.31
C ASP A 65 43.01 1.93 -36.59
N ALA A 66 43.18 1.17 -37.66
CA ALA A 66 44.42 0.52 -38.09
C ALA A 66 45.52 1.50 -38.44
N GLY A 67 45.20 2.71 -38.85
CA GLY A 67 46.13 3.78 -39.17
C GLY A 67 46.71 4.47 -37.94
N MET A 68 46.21 4.15 -36.76
CA MET A 68 46.56 4.77 -35.48
C MET A 68 46.30 6.28 -35.41
N ASN A 69 45.26 6.74 -36.08
CA ASN A 69 44.83 8.15 -36.14
C ASN A 69 43.76 8.51 -35.13
N SER A 70 43.11 7.51 -34.53
CA SER A 70 42.05 7.67 -33.53
C SER A 70 42.52 7.08 -32.18
N PRO A 71 43.38 7.76 -31.41
CA PRO A 71 43.90 7.29 -30.17
C PRO A 71 42.77 7.17 -29.13
N VAL A 72 42.84 6.13 -28.25
CA VAL A 72 41.82 5.77 -27.27
C VAL A 72 42.24 6.15 -25.86
N LEU A 73 43.47 6.66 -25.62
CA LEU A 73 43.92 7.04 -24.32
C LEU A 73 43.29 8.34 -23.85
N GLY A 74 42.37 8.22 -22.87
CA GLY A 74 41.28 9.11 -22.55
C GLY A 74 41.53 10.36 -21.71
N ASP A 75 42.76 10.93 -21.60
CA ASP A 75 43.01 12.18 -20.90
C ASP A 75 43.79 13.24 -21.69
N GLY A 76 43.69 13.15 -23.02
CA GLY A 76 44.30 14.12 -23.92
C GLY A 76 45.79 13.89 -24.21
N LYS A 77 46.32 12.73 -23.80
CA LYS A 77 47.65 12.27 -24.13
C LYS A 77 47.56 10.98 -24.91
N ASP A 78 47.87 11.02 -26.14
CA ASP A 78 47.78 9.93 -27.10
C ASP A 78 48.69 8.72 -26.78
N ASP A 79 49.71 8.92 -25.94
CA ASP A 79 50.76 7.96 -25.62
C ASP A 79 51.08 7.92 -24.14
N PHE A 80 51.46 6.77 -23.64
CA PHE A 80 52.11 6.74 -22.34
C PHE A 80 53.48 6.05 -22.38
N PHE A 81 54.35 6.50 -21.52
CA PHE A 81 55.71 5.96 -21.39
C PHE A 81 55.80 5.02 -20.18
N THR A 82 56.36 3.86 -20.41
CA THR A 82 56.56 2.87 -19.36
C THR A 82 57.97 2.29 -19.44
N ARG A 83 58.52 1.87 -18.27
CA ARG A 83 59.71 1.03 -18.19
C ARG A 83 59.37 -0.43 -18.02
N ASN A 84 58.09 -0.73 -17.87
CA ASN A 84 57.53 -2.06 -17.79
C ASN A 84 57.43 -2.65 -19.20
N THR A 85 57.60 -3.96 -19.34
CA THR A 85 57.29 -4.66 -20.62
C THR A 85 55.85 -5.16 -20.66
N ARG A 86 55.04 -4.63 -19.75
CA ARG A 86 53.58 -4.81 -19.68
C ARG A 86 52.92 -3.43 -19.64
N ALA A 87 51.72 -3.35 -20.18
CA ALA A 87 50.85 -2.19 -20.07
C ALA A 87 49.42 -2.60 -19.84
N THR A 88 48.71 -1.84 -19.02
CA THR A 88 47.25 -1.96 -18.82
C THR A 88 46.64 -0.58 -18.93
N LEU A 89 45.43 -0.49 -19.44
CA LEU A 89 44.65 0.73 -19.35
C LEU A 89 44.00 0.85 -17.96
N LEU A 90 43.81 2.06 -17.47
CA LEU A 90 43.17 2.30 -16.18
C LEU A 90 41.63 2.24 -16.31
N LYS A 91 41.10 2.61 -17.50
CA LYS A 91 39.70 2.53 -17.78
C LYS A 91 39.41 1.47 -18.84
N THR A 92 38.26 0.84 -18.74
CA THR A 92 37.73 -0.01 -19.81
C THR A 92 37.41 0.83 -21.05
N ILE A 93 37.18 0.22 -22.18
CA ILE A 93 36.88 0.88 -23.47
C ILE A 93 35.58 0.29 -24.02
N PRO A 94 34.88 1.01 -24.93
CA PRO A 94 33.71 0.48 -25.62
C PRO A 94 33.97 -0.85 -26.33
N ASN A 95 32.92 -1.65 -26.56
CA ASN A 95 33.02 -2.82 -27.40
C ASN A 95 33.40 -2.39 -28.83
N GLY A 96 34.44 -3.03 -29.40
CA GLY A 96 34.95 -2.63 -30.69
C GLY A 96 36.26 -3.33 -31.06
N THR A 97 36.77 -3.07 -32.27
CA THR A 97 38.08 -3.52 -32.74
C THR A 97 39.08 -2.41 -32.55
N TYR A 98 40.22 -2.74 -31.95
CA TYR A 98 41.25 -1.83 -31.60
C TYR A 98 42.59 -2.32 -32.12
N TRP A 99 43.52 -1.37 -32.37
CA TRP A 99 44.90 -1.66 -32.78
C TRP A 99 45.85 -1.07 -31.77
N TRP A 100 46.97 -1.76 -31.51
CA TRP A 100 47.98 -1.28 -30.61
C TRP A 100 49.40 -1.50 -31.16
N ARG A 101 50.28 -0.58 -30.82
CA ARG A 101 51.71 -0.60 -31.22
C ARG A 101 52.60 -0.17 -30.05
N VAL A 102 53.86 -0.54 -30.13
CA VAL A 102 54.86 -0.16 -29.14
C VAL A 102 56.19 0.13 -29.76
N ARG A 103 56.97 1.08 -29.27
CA ARG A 103 58.35 1.31 -29.64
C ARG A 103 59.24 1.45 -28.42
N ALA A 104 60.53 1.16 -28.55
CA ALA A 104 61.51 1.30 -27.48
C ALA A 104 62.32 2.61 -27.68
N SER A 105 62.64 3.27 -26.58
CA SER A 105 63.50 4.45 -26.59
C SER A 105 64.69 4.25 -25.63
N ASN A 106 65.85 4.71 -26.04
CA ASN A 106 67.07 4.66 -25.19
C ASN A 106 67.21 5.96 -24.35
N ALA A 107 68.17 5.96 -23.44
CA ALA A 107 68.47 7.12 -22.59
C ALA A 107 68.96 8.37 -23.35
N ALA A 108 69.34 8.22 -24.59
CA ALA A 108 69.70 9.34 -25.47
C ALA A 108 68.48 9.99 -26.16
N GLY A 109 67.29 9.41 -26.00
CA GLY A 109 66.05 9.87 -26.67
C GLY A 109 65.89 9.33 -28.07
N GLU A 110 66.71 8.35 -28.49
CA GLU A 110 66.56 7.71 -29.79
C GLU A 110 65.51 6.61 -29.65
N SER A 111 64.56 6.58 -30.57
CA SER A 111 63.48 5.61 -30.58
C SER A 111 63.65 4.59 -31.70
N SER A 112 63.20 3.38 -31.50
CA SER A 112 62.99 2.41 -32.54
C SER A 112 61.84 2.82 -33.47
N ALA A 113 61.75 2.18 -34.63
CA ALA A 113 60.49 2.20 -35.36
C ALA A 113 59.37 1.55 -34.52
N TRP A 114 58.14 1.99 -34.73
CA TRP A 114 56.97 1.35 -34.16
C TRP A 114 56.84 -0.11 -34.58
N THR A 115 56.28 -0.96 -33.74
CA THR A 115 55.77 -2.28 -34.20
C THR A 115 54.66 -2.06 -35.23
N GLN A 116 54.42 -3.08 -36.08
CA GLN A 116 53.17 -3.07 -36.87
C GLN A 116 51.99 -3.06 -35.91
N PRO A 117 50.97 -2.30 -36.21
CA PRO A 117 49.74 -2.32 -35.37
C PRO A 117 49.16 -3.74 -35.29
N ARG A 118 48.90 -4.22 -34.11
CA ARG A 118 48.26 -5.53 -33.84
C ARG A 118 46.86 -5.31 -33.36
N SER A 119 45.90 -5.97 -34.00
CA SER A 119 44.51 -5.82 -33.64
C SER A 119 44.05 -6.75 -32.54
N PHE A 120 43.03 -6.33 -31.81
CA PHE A 120 42.21 -7.19 -30.93
C PHE A 120 40.79 -6.64 -30.92
N ARG A 121 39.78 -7.47 -30.56
CA ARG A 121 38.39 -7.07 -30.44
C ARG A 121 37.97 -7.20 -28.98
N LYS A 122 37.58 -6.09 -28.38
CA LYS A 122 36.85 -6.11 -27.10
C LYS A 122 35.39 -6.44 -27.39
N LEU A 123 34.87 -7.46 -26.74
CA LEU A 123 33.48 -7.87 -26.85
C LEU A 123 33.00 -8.40 -25.48
N TRP A 124 32.54 -7.49 -24.64
CA TRP A 124 31.91 -7.85 -23.39
C TRP A 124 30.44 -8.12 -23.69
N ASN A 125 30.08 -9.39 -23.76
CA ASN A 125 28.79 -9.92 -24.21
C ASN A 125 28.23 -10.98 -23.23
N LEU A 126 28.52 -10.80 -21.96
CA LEU A 126 28.06 -11.71 -20.92
C LEU A 126 26.55 -11.53 -20.68
N VAL A 127 25.89 -12.61 -20.26
CA VAL A 127 24.45 -12.64 -19.95
C VAL A 127 24.25 -13.21 -18.56
N PRO A 128 23.38 -12.61 -17.72
CA PRO A 128 23.02 -13.21 -16.45
C PRO A 128 22.04 -14.38 -16.65
N ALA A 129 21.96 -15.28 -15.68
CA ALA A 129 20.90 -16.29 -15.62
C ALA A 129 19.79 -15.82 -14.68
N LEU A 130 18.55 -15.84 -15.13
CA LEU A 130 17.39 -15.55 -14.29
C LEU A 130 17.19 -16.67 -13.27
N GLN A 131 16.93 -16.34 -12.02
CA GLN A 131 16.83 -17.27 -10.90
C GLN A 131 15.44 -17.33 -10.30
N SER A 132 14.80 -16.18 -10.10
CA SER A 132 13.47 -16.10 -9.50
C SER A 132 12.80 -14.78 -9.91
N PRO A 133 11.48 -14.81 -10.22
CA PRO A 133 10.66 -16.00 -10.44
C PRO A 133 11.10 -16.76 -11.69
N THR A 134 10.99 -18.09 -11.66
CA THR A 134 11.25 -18.92 -12.85
C THR A 134 10.12 -18.74 -13.87
N SER A 135 10.43 -18.87 -15.17
CA SER A 135 9.43 -18.67 -16.20
C SER A 135 8.24 -19.62 -16.03
N GLY A 136 7.02 -19.06 -16.09
CA GLY A 136 5.76 -19.79 -15.91
C GLY A 136 5.34 -20.00 -14.44
N SER A 137 6.10 -19.48 -13.44
CA SER A 137 5.69 -19.62 -12.04
C SER A 137 4.45 -18.81 -11.70
N ALA A 138 3.61 -19.35 -10.82
CA ALA A 138 2.49 -18.64 -10.20
C ALA A 138 2.92 -18.14 -8.82
N LEU A 139 2.78 -16.85 -8.59
CA LEU A 139 3.05 -16.18 -7.33
C LEU A 139 1.75 -15.64 -6.77
N SER A 140 1.58 -15.70 -5.46
CA SER A 140 0.41 -15.14 -4.77
C SER A 140 0.82 -14.21 -3.64
N PHE A 141 0.12 -13.10 -3.53
CA PHE A 141 0.26 -12.19 -2.39
C PHE A 141 -0.40 -12.81 -1.14
N PRO A 142 0.11 -12.67 0.06
CA PRO A 142 1.40 -12.09 0.45
C PRO A 142 2.53 -13.10 0.61
N ALA A 143 2.26 -14.37 0.30
CA ALA A 143 3.21 -15.46 0.55
C ALA A 143 4.51 -15.28 -0.24
N ASN A 144 4.38 -14.81 -1.48
CA ASN A 144 5.48 -14.64 -2.41
C ASN A 144 5.56 -13.18 -2.89
N PRO A 145 6.21 -12.26 -2.16
CA PRO A 145 6.49 -10.95 -2.72
C PRO A 145 7.33 -11.10 -3.98
N VAL A 146 7.05 -10.29 -5.00
CA VAL A 146 7.74 -10.41 -6.28
C VAL A 146 9.14 -9.85 -6.15
N VAL A 147 10.10 -10.73 -5.95
CA VAL A 147 11.53 -10.41 -5.92
C VAL A 147 12.21 -11.06 -7.12
N LEU A 148 12.62 -10.23 -8.06
CA LEU A 148 13.38 -10.62 -9.23
C LEU A 148 14.83 -10.91 -8.81
N LYS A 149 15.37 -12.08 -9.14
CA LYS A 149 16.75 -12.49 -8.83
C LYS A 149 17.44 -13.04 -10.06
N TRP A 150 18.69 -12.72 -10.21
CA TRP A 150 19.53 -13.19 -11.31
C TRP A 150 20.96 -13.44 -10.85
N SER A 151 21.73 -14.19 -11.64
CA SER A 151 23.13 -14.42 -11.36
C SER A 151 23.97 -13.19 -11.65
N GLY A 152 24.96 -12.93 -10.80
CA GLY A 152 25.90 -11.87 -11.05
C GLY A 152 26.76 -12.14 -12.29
N VAL A 153 27.09 -11.08 -13.03
CA VAL A 153 27.95 -11.11 -14.20
C VAL A 153 29.28 -10.44 -13.86
N PRO A 154 30.42 -11.11 -14.06
CA PRO A 154 31.72 -10.52 -13.83
C PRO A 154 31.94 -9.23 -14.63
N GLY A 155 32.35 -8.15 -13.96
CA GLY A 155 32.59 -6.85 -14.59
C GLY A 155 31.33 -6.03 -14.83
N ALA A 156 30.14 -6.50 -14.47
CA ALA A 156 28.95 -5.66 -14.45
C ALA A 156 29.04 -4.64 -13.32
N ALA A 157 28.86 -3.38 -13.65
CA ALA A 157 28.71 -2.30 -12.68
C ALA A 157 27.26 -2.22 -12.17
N HIS A 158 26.31 -2.43 -13.05
CA HIS A 158 24.89 -2.46 -12.73
C HIS A 158 24.11 -3.28 -13.80
N TYR A 159 22.81 -3.42 -13.57
CA TYR A 159 21.89 -4.15 -14.44
C TYR A 159 20.69 -3.26 -14.80
N LEU A 160 20.29 -3.28 -16.05
CA LEU A 160 19.01 -2.76 -16.49
C LEU A 160 17.98 -3.87 -16.27
N VAL A 161 17.02 -3.60 -15.39
CA VAL A 161 15.97 -4.57 -15.03
C VAL A 161 14.65 -4.08 -15.56
N SER A 162 14.01 -4.88 -16.38
CA SER A 162 12.68 -4.57 -16.93
C SER A 162 11.67 -5.60 -16.43
N ALA A 163 10.54 -5.13 -15.90
CA ALA A 163 9.38 -5.96 -15.61
C ALA A 163 8.14 -5.23 -16.16
N ALA A 164 7.28 -5.94 -16.88
CA ALA A 164 6.17 -5.37 -17.63
C ALA A 164 4.95 -6.29 -17.64
N SER A 165 3.79 -5.73 -17.94
CA SER A 165 2.56 -6.49 -18.17
C SER A 165 2.43 -7.05 -19.58
N ASP A 166 3.38 -6.77 -20.46
CA ASP A 166 3.42 -7.28 -21.83
C ASP A 166 4.75 -7.98 -22.16
N PRO A 167 4.76 -8.98 -23.08
CA PRO A 167 5.96 -9.78 -23.39
C PRO A 167 7.06 -9.00 -24.10
N ASN A 168 6.79 -7.81 -24.65
CA ASN A 168 7.78 -6.95 -25.31
C ASN A 168 8.45 -5.98 -24.32
N LEU A 169 8.10 -6.05 -23.02
CA LEU A 169 8.58 -5.20 -21.96
C LEU A 169 8.33 -3.69 -22.21
N GLY A 170 7.22 -3.35 -22.88
CA GLY A 170 6.83 -1.99 -23.20
C GLY A 170 6.08 -1.27 -22.08
N SER A 171 5.25 -2.01 -21.32
CA SER A 171 4.41 -1.49 -20.24
C SER A 171 5.05 -1.81 -18.89
N LEU A 172 6.07 -1.05 -18.51
CA LEU A 172 6.86 -1.29 -17.30
C LEU A 172 6.04 -1.13 -16.02
N VAL A 173 6.20 -2.09 -15.09
CA VAL A 173 5.58 -2.11 -13.76
C VAL A 173 6.59 -2.04 -12.62
N LEU A 174 7.88 -2.01 -12.93
CA LEU A 174 8.94 -1.91 -11.94
C LEU A 174 9.17 -0.43 -11.59
N HIS A 175 8.75 -0.04 -10.40
CA HIS A 175 8.96 1.29 -9.86
C HIS A 175 9.72 1.20 -8.53
N TYR A 176 10.58 2.17 -8.28
CA TYR A 176 11.23 2.33 -6.98
C TYR A 176 10.66 3.56 -6.27
N ALA A 177 10.13 3.35 -5.07
CA ALA A 177 9.61 4.45 -4.26
C ALA A 177 10.72 5.48 -4.00
N ASN A 178 10.45 6.76 -4.32
CA ASN A 178 11.33 7.91 -4.09
C ASN A 178 12.74 7.84 -4.71
N GLN A 179 12.90 7.13 -5.80
CA GLN A 179 14.16 7.09 -6.55
C GLN A 179 13.91 7.61 -7.97
N ASP A 180 14.56 8.75 -8.27
CA ASP A 180 14.30 9.59 -9.42
C ASP A 180 14.71 8.97 -10.78
N ASP A 181 13.93 8.00 -11.25
CA ASP A 181 13.85 7.80 -12.70
C ASP A 181 12.47 7.27 -13.13
N PRO A 182 11.54 8.16 -13.48
CA PRO A 182 10.18 7.76 -13.87
C PRO A 182 10.05 7.19 -15.30
N LYS A 183 11.11 7.06 -16.09
CA LYS A 183 10.99 6.77 -17.52
C LYS A 183 11.87 5.66 -18.10
N GLY A 184 12.62 4.93 -17.29
CA GLY A 184 13.52 3.88 -17.78
C GLY A 184 13.56 2.63 -16.93
N ALA A 185 14.10 1.55 -17.49
CA ALA A 185 14.46 0.39 -16.71
C ALA A 185 15.50 0.80 -15.67
N PRO A 186 15.26 0.59 -14.36
CA PRO A 186 16.16 1.10 -13.34
C PRO A 186 17.55 0.44 -13.42
N ASN A 187 18.58 1.23 -13.15
CA ASN A 187 19.95 0.79 -13.02
C ASN A 187 20.14 0.17 -11.63
N VAL A 188 20.15 -1.14 -11.53
CA VAL A 188 20.25 -1.85 -10.26
C VAL A 188 21.66 -2.38 -10.07
N ALA A 189 22.37 -1.92 -9.04
CA ALA A 189 23.71 -2.39 -8.71
C ALA A 189 23.70 -3.77 -8.00
N ALA A 190 22.54 -4.25 -7.57
CA ALA A 190 22.35 -5.56 -6.95
C ALA A 190 22.02 -6.65 -7.98
N THR A 191 22.00 -7.91 -7.54
CA THR A 191 21.51 -9.05 -8.31
C THR A 191 20.07 -9.44 -7.95
N SER A 192 19.34 -8.52 -7.36
CA SER A 192 17.92 -8.67 -7.04
C SER A 192 17.22 -7.32 -7.02
N ALA A 193 15.91 -7.33 -7.33
CA ALA A 193 15.04 -6.17 -7.27
C ALA A 193 13.64 -6.61 -6.84
N ALA A 194 13.01 -5.87 -5.92
CA ALA A 194 11.63 -6.11 -5.55
C ALA A 194 10.69 -5.20 -6.37
N ILE A 195 9.55 -5.72 -6.79
CA ILE A 195 8.47 -4.90 -7.32
C ILE A 195 7.73 -4.32 -6.12
N THR A 196 7.84 -3.00 -5.93
CA THR A 196 7.27 -2.27 -4.79
C THR A 196 5.92 -1.63 -5.11
N ALA A 197 5.52 -1.62 -6.37
CA ALA A 197 4.18 -1.23 -6.81
C ALA A 197 3.18 -2.36 -6.56
N ALA A 198 1.92 -2.01 -6.33
CA ALA A 198 0.84 -2.97 -6.32
C ALA A 198 0.60 -3.50 -7.75
N LEU A 199 0.48 -4.81 -7.88
CA LEU A 199 0.25 -5.46 -9.16
C LEU A 199 -1.19 -5.98 -9.25
N ALA A 200 -1.86 -5.71 -10.35
CA ALA A 200 -3.13 -6.36 -10.67
C ALA A 200 -2.92 -7.87 -10.91
N PRO A 201 -3.90 -8.73 -10.60
CA PRO A 201 -3.82 -10.13 -10.99
C PRO A 201 -3.63 -10.27 -12.51
N GLY A 202 -2.65 -11.08 -12.92
CA GLY A 202 -2.34 -11.22 -14.33
C GLY A 202 -0.98 -11.81 -14.61
N SER A 203 -0.60 -11.85 -15.89
CA SER A 203 0.70 -12.32 -16.36
C SER A 203 1.67 -11.16 -16.50
N TYR A 204 2.88 -11.35 -16.01
CA TYR A 204 3.97 -10.39 -16.07
C TYR A 204 5.22 -11.00 -16.68
N TYR A 205 6.03 -10.16 -17.28
CA TYR A 205 7.20 -10.55 -18.05
C TYR A 205 8.40 -9.74 -17.56
N TRP A 206 9.59 -10.35 -17.50
CA TRP A 206 10.76 -9.68 -17.03
C TRP A 206 12.05 -10.15 -17.66
N GLY A 207 13.05 -9.27 -17.65
CA GLY A 207 14.38 -9.57 -18.19
C GLY A 207 15.43 -8.62 -17.64
N VAL A 208 16.69 -8.98 -17.81
CA VAL A 208 17.84 -8.28 -17.26
C VAL A 208 18.91 -8.13 -18.32
N THR A 209 19.50 -6.94 -18.42
CA THR A 209 20.66 -6.64 -19.27
C THR A 209 21.80 -6.13 -18.39
N PRO A 210 22.97 -6.77 -18.32
CA PRO A 210 24.10 -6.29 -17.55
C PRO A 210 24.80 -5.13 -18.28
N VAL A 211 25.38 -4.22 -17.52
CA VAL A 211 26.11 -3.06 -18.04
C VAL A 211 27.46 -2.95 -17.33
N ASP A 212 28.57 -2.82 -18.07
CA ASP A 212 29.91 -2.64 -17.48
C ASP A 212 30.17 -1.19 -17.06
N ALA A 213 31.34 -0.94 -16.45
CA ALA A 213 31.71 0.38 -15.92
C ALA A 213 31.77 1.50 -16.96
N GLU A 214 31.96 1.15 -18.25
CA GLU A 214 32.00 2.11 -19.37
C GLU A 214 30.65 2.25 -20.09
N GLY A 215 29.62 1.54 -19.64
CA GLY A 215 28.28 1.56 -20.25
C GLY A 215 28.11 0.55 -21.40
N ASN A 216 29.06 -0.38 -21.60
CA ASN A 216 28.82 -1.44 -22.58
C ASN A 216 27.73 -2.37 -22.07
N ARG A 217 26.72 -2.61 -22.88
CA ARG A 217 25.68 -3.57 -22.60
C ARG A 217 26.13 -4.97 -22.95
N GLY A 218 25.92 -5.90 -22.04
CA GLY A 218 26.00 -7.33 -22.34
C GLY A 218 24.78 -7.83 -23.11
N VAL A 219 24.57 -9.13 -23.12
CA VAL A 219 23.42 -9.71 -23.77
C VAL A 219 22.24 -9.69 -22.80
N ALA A 220 21.09 -9.22 -23.28
CA ALA A 220 19.83 -9.31 -22.52
C ALA A 220 19.44 -10.78 -22.32
N THR A 221 18.87 -11.10 -21.16
CA THR A 221 18.31 -12.42 -20.92
C THR A 221 17.12 -12.70 -21.85
N PRO A 222 16.79 -13.95 -22.17
CA PRO A 222 15.45 -14.29 -22.63
C PRO A 222 14.42 -13.76 -21.62
N VAL A 223 13.27 -13.31 -22.12
CA VAL A 223 12.16 -12.84 -21.28
C VAL A 223 11.53 -14.00 -20.53
N ALA A 224 11.48 -13.91 -19.22
CA ALA A 224 10.75 -14.85 -18.37
C ALA A 224 9.37 -14.30 -18.01
N SER A 225 8.42 -15.18 -17.73
CA SER A 225 7.06 -14.80 -17.31
C SER A 225 6.73 -15.35 -15.92
N PHE A 226 5.82 -14.67 -15.21
CA PHE A 226 5.16 -15.21 -14.03
C PHE A 226 3.71 -14.73 -14.00
N THR A 227 2.86 -15.47 -13.31
CA THR A 227 1.47 -15.07 -13.05
C THR A 227 1.36 -14.58 -11.62
N TRP A 228 0.73 -13.42 -11.44
CA TRP A 228 0.46 -12.82 -10.13
C TRP A 228 -0.99 -13.03 -9.75
N LEU A 229 -1.24 -13.56 -8.57
CA LEU A 229 -2.55 -13.88 -8.05
C LEU A 229 -2.77 -13.21 -6.69
N TRP A 230 -4.01 -12.79 -6.44
CA TRP A 230 -4.48 -12.43 -5.13
C TRP A 230 -5.03 -13.65 -4.40
N PRO A 231 -4.84 -13.78 -3.07
CA PRO A 231 -5.51 -14.81 -2.31
C PRO A 231 -7.02 -14.53 -2.29
N SER A 232 -7.82 -15.61 -2.26
CA SER A 232 -9.24 -15.51 -1.98
C SER A 232 -9.48 -15.38 -0.48
N THR A 233 -10.62 -14.80 -0.07
CA THR A 233 -11.10 -14.90 1.31
C THR A 233 -11.38 -16.37 1.62
N THR A 234 -10.91 -16.86 2.78
CA THR A 234 -11.06 -18.28 3.13
C THR A 234 -12.36 -18.58 3.89
N ALA A 235 -12.95 -17.56 4.47
CA ALA A 235 -14.20 -17.70 5.20
C ALA A 235 -15.09 -16.47 4.97
N VAL A 236 -16.31 -16.74 4.58
CA VAL A 236 -17.35 -15.76 4.29
C VAL A 236 -18.57 -16.14 5.10
N HIS A 237 -19.02 -15.25 5.98
CA HIS A 237 -20.11 -15.52 6.91
C HIS A 237 -21.22 -14.51 6.74
N LEU A 238 -22.45 -15.00 6.78
CA LEU A 238 -23.63 -14.20 7.04
C LEU A 238 -23.98 -14.34 8.50
N GLU A 239 -23.95 -13.25 9.24
CA GLU A 239 -24.49 -13.22 10.61
C GLU A 239 -25.86 -12.56 10.56
N ASP A 240 -26.86 -13.29 11.05
CA ASP A 240 -28.16 -12.73 11.34
C ASP A 240 -28.17 -12.23 12.80
N LEU A 241 -28.57 -10.98 13.00
CA LEU A 241 -28.67 -10.38 14.32
C LEU A 241 -29.96 -10.77 15.05
N ASN A 242 -30.94 -11.30 14.33
CA ASN A 242 -32.17 -11.84 14.88
C ASN A 242 -32.17 -13.37 14.73
N PRO A 243 -32.20 -14.12 15.83
CA PRO A 243 -32.30 -15.56 15.72
C PRO A 243 -33.60 -15.95 15.03
N ALA A 244 -33.49 -16.73 13.98
CA ALA A 244 -34.52 -17.25 13.10
C ALA A 244 -35.99 -17.10 13.55
N PRO A 245 -36.93 -16.87 12.58
CA PRO A 245 -36.79 -17.16 11.15
C PRO A 245 -36.56 -15.92 10.25
N GLU A 246 -36.22 -14.78 10.82
CA GLU A 246 -36.28 -13.48 10.14
C GLU A 246 -34.90 -12.84 10.06
N ALA A 247 -34.23 -12.91 8.91
CA ALA A 247 -33.04 -12.12 8.62
C ALA A 247 -33.43 -10.63 8.48
N TYR A 248 -33.72 -10.01 9.62
CA TYR A 248 -34.22 -8.64 9.67
C TYR A 248 -33.13 -7.62 9.30
N ASP A 249 -31.96 -7.76 9.91
CA ASP A 249 -30.78 -6.94 9.69
C ASP A 249 -29.58 -7.83 9.33
N PRO A 250 -29.43 -8.21 8.05
CA PRO A 250 -28.31 -9.06 7.67
C PRO A 250 -26.99 -8.34 7.88
N ARG A 251 -26.05 -9.04 8.51
CA ARG A 251 -24.69 -8.62 8.67
C ARG A 251 -23.76 -9.61 7.98
N PHE A 252 -22.96 -9.11 7.08
CA PHE A 252 -21.96 -9.88 6.34
C PHE A 252 -20.61 -9.74 7.01
N SER A 253 -19.87 -10.82 7.16
CA SER A 253 -18.51 -10.79 7.66
C SER A 253 -17.62 -11.76 6.88
N TRP A 254 -16.34 -11.50 6.85
CA TRP A 254 -15.35 -12.33 6.17
C TRP A 254 -14.02 -12.29 6.89
N SER A 255 -13.19 -13.30 6.66
CA SER A 255 -11.83 -13.31 7.19
C SER A 255 -10.97 -12.27 6.46
N PRO A 256 -10.11 -11.58 7.19
CA PRO A 256 -9.22 -10.60 6.60
C PRO A 256 -8.26 -11.25 5.61
N VAL A 257 -8.05 -10.59 4.47
CA VAL A 257 -7.05 -10.96 3.49
C VAL A 257 -5.79 -10.14 3.76
N PRO A 258 -4.66 -10.79 4.05
CA PRO A 258 -3.43 -10.06 4.30
C PRO A 258 -3.06 -9.15 3.13
N GLY A 259 -2.83 -7.87 3.42
CA GLY A 259 -2.49 -6.85 2.43
C GLY A 259 -3.66 -6.25 1.67
N ALA A 260 -4.89 -6.68 1.95
CA ALA A 260 -6.07 -5.96 1.49
C ALA A 260 -6.14 -4.59 2.17
N ALA A 261 -6.24 -3.54 1.40
CA ALA A 261 -6.52 -2.21 1.91
C ALA A 261 -8.02 -2.00 2.11
N ARG A 262 -8.84 -2.60 1.26
CA ARG A 262 -10.30 -2.49 1.26
C ARG A 262 -10.95 -3.77 0.75
N TYR A 263 -12.27 -3.83 0.89
CA TYR A 263 -13.11 -4.91 0.37
C TYR A 263 -14.28 -4.34 -0.40
N GLU A 264 -14.59 -4.93 -1.52
CA GLU A 264 -15.81 -4.64 -2.27
C GLU A 264 -16.83 -5.74 -1.99
N VAL A 265 -18.03 -5.32 -1.58
CA VAL A 265 -19.16 -6.20 -1.28
C VAL A 265 -20.29 -5.92 -2.26
N GLU A 266 -20.91 -6.95 -2.75
CA GLU A 266 -22.08 -6.81 -3.62
C GLU A 266 -23.19 -7.73 -3.13
N ILE A 267 -24.39 -7.18 -2.98
CA ILE A 267 -25.62 -7.91 -2.72
C ILE A 267 -26.51 -7.77 -3.93
N ASN A 268 -27.04 -8.88 -4.41
CA ASN A 268 -27.76 -8.96 -5.66
C ASN A 268 -29.04 -9.80 -5.51
N SER A 269 -30.08 -9.49 -6.25
CA SER A 269 -31.33 -10.27 -6.30
C SER A 269 -31.28 -11.40 -7.35
N SER A 270 -30.19 -11.51 -8.12
CA SER A 270 -29.98 -12.55 -9.11
C SER A 270 -28.70 -13.33 -8.83
N VAL A 271 -28.72 -14.64 -9.04
CA VAL A 271 -27.59 -15.56 -8.80
C VAL A 271 -26.42 -15.30 -9.72
N ASP A 272 -26.66 -14.77 -10.90
CA ASP A 272 -25.64 -14.44 -11.90
C ASP A 272 -25.03 -13.04 -11.71
N PHE A 273 -25.46 -12.31 -10.67
CA PHE A 273 -24.96 -10.97 -10.37
C PHE A 273 -25.11 -9.99 -11.56
N ALA A 274 -26.20 -10.09 -12.30
CA ALA A 274 -26.48 -9.20 -13.42
C ALA A 274 -26.44 -7.72 -12.95
N PRO A 275 -25.86 -6.80 -13.72
CA PRO A 275 -25.69 -5.39 -13.28
C PRO A 275 -26.98 -4.69 -12.87
N GLY A 276 -28.11 -5.03 -13.49
CA GLY A 276 -29.42 -4.44 -13.17
C GLY A 276 -30.09 -4.99 -11.91
N SER A 277 -29.57 -6.06 -11.32
CA SER A 277 -30.13 -6.71 -10.13
C SER A 277 -29.35 -6.40 -8.85
N LYS A 278 -28.32 -5.56 -8.90
CA LYS A 278 -27.57 -5.11 -7.73
C LYS A 278 -28.46 -4.26 -6.83
N VAL A 279 -28.59 -4.65 -5.57
CA VAL A 279 -29.45 -3.98 -4.59
C VAL A 279 -28.68 -3.21 -3.53
N CYS A 280 -27.45 -3.58 -3.25
CA CYS A 280 -26.64 -2.90 -2.25
C CYS A 280 -25.17 -2.87 -2.63
N CYS A 281 -24.61 -1.93 -2.08
CA CYS A 281 -23.28 -1.58 -1.70
C CYS A 281 -22.47 -1.05 -2.88
N SER A 282 -22.34 0.28 -2.92
CA SER A 282 -21.70 1.01 -4.02
C SER A 282 -20.24 1.41 -3.74
N GLY A 283 -19.69 1.02 -2.60
CA GLY A 283 -18.34 1.41 -2.20
C GLY A 283 -17.51 0.23 -1.70
N ALA A 284 -16.22 0.47 -1.52
CA ALA A 284 -15.32 -0.47 -0.88
C ALA A 284 -15.15 -0.07 0.58
N THR A 285 -15.25 -1.06 1.50
CA THR A 285 -15.07 -0.87 2.94
C THR A 285 -13.68 -1.29 3.40
N ILE A 286 -13.15 -0.63 4.42
CA ILE A 286 -11.93 -1.05 5.14
C ILE A 286 -12.23 -2.07 6.23
N ALA A 287 -13.51 -2.24 6.61
CA ALA A 287 -13.94 -3.20 7.59
C ALA A 287 -13.99 -4.62 7.03
N THR A 288 -13.94 -5.62 7.89
CA THR A 288 -14.16 -7.03 7.57
C THR A 288 -15.60 -7.47 7.83
N SER A 289 -16.50 -6.51 8.00
CA SER A 289 -17.93 -6.71 8.11
C SER A 289 -18.69 -5.55 7.48
N LEU A 290 -19.92 -5.83 7.06
CA LEU A 290 -20.81 -4.84 6.46
C LEU A 290 -22.25 -5.12 6.90
N SER A 291 -22.95 -4.06 7.30
CA SER A 291 -24.42 -4.05 7.42
C SER A 291 -24.97 -3.06 6.39
N PRO A 292 -25.91 -3.45 5.55
CA PRO A 292 -26.57 -2.48 4.65
C PRO A 292 -27.16 -1.34 5.46
N THR A 293 -26.89 -0.11 5.04
CA THR A 293 -27.45 1.07 5.73
C THR A 293 -28.93 1.30 5.41
N ALA A 294 -29.43 0.69 4.34
CA ALA A 294 -30.84 0.70 3.97
C ALA A 294 -31.45 -0.70 4.09
N VAL A 295 -32.72 -0.75 4.44
CA VAL A 295 -33.49 -2.01 4.53
C VAL A 295 -33.57 -2.69 3.16
N LEU A 296 -33.30 -3.98 3.13
CA LEU A 296 -33.54 -4.83 1.98
C LEU A 296 -35.01 -5.24 1.92
N LYS A 297 -35.60 -5.28 0.73
CA LYS A 297 -36.98 -5.81 0.52
C LYS A 297 -37.03 -7.31 0.74
N ASP A 298 -38.22 -7.85 0.93
CA ASP A 298 -38.41 -9.29 0.98
C ASP A 298 -38.07 -9.92 -0.36
N ASN A 299 -37.03 -10.75 -0.35
CA ASN A 299 -36.56 -11.47 -1.51
C ASN A 299 -35.50 -12.52 -1.09
N VAL A 300 -35.12 -13.37 -2.05
CA VAL A 300 -33.89 -14.17 -1.97
C VAL A 300 -32.74 -13.34 -2.51
N TYR A 301 -31.64 -13.30 -1.78
CA TYR A 301 -30.46 -12.53 -2.12
C TYR A 301 -29.23 -13.39 -2.20
N TYR A 302 -28.32 -12.99 -3.08
CA TYR A 302 -27.00 -13.54 -3.28
C TYR A 302 -25.97 -12.47 -2.96
N TRP A 303 -24.84 -12.84 -2.40
CA TRP A 303 -23.81 -11.87 -2.08
C TRP A 303 -22.43 -12.42 -2.31
N ARG A 304 -21.50 -11.51 -2.55
CA ARG A 304 -20.10 -11.83 -2.77
C ARG A 304 -19.21 -10.70 -2.26
N VAL A 305 -17.95 -11.05 -1.97
CA VAL A 305 -16.93 -10.11 -1.51
C VAL A 305 -15.61 -10.39 -2.20
N ARG A 306 -14.83 -9.36 -2.46
CA ARG A 306 -13.45 -9.47 -2.92
C ARG A 306 -12.58 -8.45 -2.24
N ALA A 307 -11.27 -8.78 -2.09
CA ALA A 307 -10.27 -7.88 -1.57
C ALA A 307 -9.79 -6.92 -2.67
N LEU A 308 -9.47 -5.70 -2.27
CA LEU A 308 -8.82 -4.69 -3.10
C LEU A 308 -7.47 -4.33 -2.47
N ASP A 309 -6.44 -4.16 -3.31
CA ASP A 309 -5.17 -3.62 -2.85
C ASP A 309 -5.23 -2.09 -2.70
N PRO A 310 -4.15 -1.43 -2.24
CA PRO A 310 -4.14 0.02 -2.09
C PRO A 310 -4.35 0.82 -3.39
N ASP A 311 -4.07 0.23 -4.54
CA ASP A 311 -4.26 0.86 -5.85
C ASP A 311 -5.60 0.48 -6.50
N GLY A 312 -6.45 -0.30 -5.79
CA GLY A 312 -7.78 -0.72 -6.25
C GLY A 312 -7.76 -1.95 -7.16
N ASN A 313 -6.62 -2.66 -7.29
CA ASN A 313 -6.59 -3.92 -8.02
C ASN A 313 -7.39 -4.96 -7.25
N ALA A 314 -8.36 -5.57 -7.93
CA ALA A 314 -9.32 -6.48 -7.33
C ALA A 314 -8.86 -7.93 -7.38
N GLY A 315 -9.02 -8.62 -6.27
CA GLY A 315 -8.90 -10.07 -6.19
C GLY A 315 -10.13 -10.79 -6.80
N VAL A 316 -10.16 -12.10 -6.64
CA VAL A 316 -11.28 -12.92 -7.08
C VAL A 316 -12.49 -12.74 -6.17
N TRP A 317 -13.70 -12.84 -6.73
CA TRP A 317 -14.92 -12.85 -5.97
C TRP A 317 -15.08 -14.14 -5.16
N ASN A 318 -15.46 -14.01 -3.92
CA ASN A 318 -15.87 -15.08 -3.04
C ASN A 318 -17.35 -14.93 -2.76
N TYR A 319 -18.07 -16.05 -2.83
CA TYR A 319 -19.53 -16.08 -2.74
C TYR A 319 -19.94 -16.58 -1.36
N GLY A 320 -20.82 -15.82 -0.71
CA GLY A 320 -21.50 -16.27 0.51
C GLY A 320 -22.69 -17.15 0.18
N ALA A 321 -23.20 -17.84 1.21
CA ALA A 321 -24.45 -18.57 1.05
C ALA A 321 -25.60 -17.60 0.74
N PRO A 322 -26.55 -17.97 -0.15
CA PRO A 322 -27.74 -17.16 -0.39
C PRO A 322 -28.57 -17.08 0.89
N PHE A 323 -29.29 -15.99 1.05
CA PHE A 323 -30.18 -15.80 2.18
C PHE A 323 -31.54 -15.25 1.72
N THR A 324 -32.56 -15.54 2.51
CA THR A 324 -33.90 -15.02 2.29
C THR A 324 -34.16 -13.91 3.30
N LYS A 325 -34.48 -12.73 2.81
CA LYS A 325 -34.96 -11.62 3.65
C LYS A 325 -36.48 -11.68 3.70
N THR A 326 -37.03 -11.75 4.88
CA THR A 326 -38.46 -11.66 5.14
C THR A 326 -38.68 -10.72 6.31
N PHE A 327 -39.59 -9.76 6.11
CA PHE A 327 -40.04 -8.89 7.20
C PHE A 327 -41.45 -9.29 7.56
N ASP A 328 -41.62 -9.73 8.79
CA ASP A 328 -42.97 -10.00 9.36
C ASP A 328 -43.83 -10.92 8.50
N LYS A 329 -43.22 -11.86 7.77
CA LYS A 329 -43.94 -12.84 6.93
C LYS A 329 -43.65 -14.26 7.40
N VAL A 330 -44.66 -15.08 7.31
CA VAL A 330 -44.60 -16.51 7.55
C VAL A 330 -43.85 -17.17 6.38
N ALA A 331 -42.79 -17.96 6.66
CA ALA A 331 -42.09 -18.68 5.61
C ALA A 331 -43.02 -19.67 4.90
N PRO A 332 -42.91 -19.82 3.57
CA PRO A 332 -43.87 -20.61 2.77
C PRO A 332 -43.79 -22.13 2.93
N ALA A 333 -43.03 -22.67 3.81
CA ALA A 333 -42.85 -24.12 3.96
C ALA A 333 -42.68 -24.55 5.44
N GLY A 334 -43.78 -24.74 6.11
CA GLY A 334 -43.85 -25.40 7.43
C GLY A 334 -45.04 -24.93 8.25
N PRO A 335 -45.43 -25.68 9.30
CA PRO A 335 -46.49 -25.22 10.19
C PRO A 335 -45.92 -24.07 11.02
N VAL A 336 -45.97 -22.86 10.48
CA VAL A 336 -45.64 -21.67 11.25
C VAL A 336 -46.87 -21.25 12.03
N THR A 337 -46.89 -21.58 13.27
CA THR A 337 -47.81 -21.06 14.23
C THR A 337 -47.29 -19.70 14.69
N GLY A 338 -47.88 -18.65 14.18
CA GLY A 338 -47.69 -17.32 14.74
C GLY A 338 -47.42 -16.27 13.70
N THR A 339 -48.36 -15.38 13.57
CA THR A 339 -48.17 -14.05 12.97
C THR A 339 -47.18 -13.31 13.83
N SER A 340 -46.41 -12.42 13.25
CA SER A 340 -45.39 -11.61 13.96
C SER A 340 -46.08 -10.61 14.92
N ILE A 341 -47.30 -10.25 14.68
CA ILE A 341 -48.12 -9.50 15.63
C ILE A 341 -48.64 -10.48 16.68
N LYS A 342 -48.11 -10.42 17.87
CA LYS A 342 -48.49 -11.23 19.01
C LYS A 342 -49.47 -10.51 19.92
N ASN A 343 -50.26 -11.28 20.64
CA ASN A 343 -51.25 -10.77 21.61
C ASN A 343 -52.20 -9.70 21.04
N LEU A 344 -52.60 -9.86 19.78
CA LEU A 344 -53.67 -9.04 19.20
C LEU A 344 -54.99 -9.42 19.90
N ARG A 345 -55.52 -8.49 20.66
CA ARG A 345 -56.75 -8.71 21.45
C ARG A 345 -57.47 -7.42 21.73
N MET A 346 -58.74 -7.53 22.06
CA MET A 346 -59.44 -6.44 22.73
C MET A 346 -58.76 -6.15 24.07
N ARG A 347 -58.75 -4.91 24.47
CA ARG A 347 -58.23 -4.51 25.77
C ARG A 347 -59.34 -4.67 26.80
N ASP A 348 -59.22 -5.71 27.63
CA ASP A 348 -60.20 -6.01 28.66
C ASP A 348 -60.19 -4.93 29.76
N ASN A 349 -61.39 -4.48 30.19
CA ASN A 349 -61.62 -3.66 31.36
C ASN A 349 -60.86 -2.36 31.49
N LEU A 350 -61.02 -1.45 30.54
CA LEU A 350 -60.48 -0.11 30.67
C LEU A 350 -61.21 0.73 31.72
N LEU A 351 -62.50 0.48 31.96
CA LEU A 351 -63.31 1.39 32.75
C LEU A 351 -64.35 0.74 33.67
N ASP A 352 -64.64 -0.56 33.54
CA ASP A 352 -65.60 -1.26 34.38
C ASP A 352 -65.30 -2.77 34.42
N PRO A 353 -64.99 -3.32 35.61
CA PRO A 353 -64.63 -4.77 35.78
C PRO A 353 -65.84 -5.72 35.64
N GLY A 354 -67.02 -5.29 35.26
CA GLY A 354 -68.22 -6.12 35.20
C GLY A 354 -68.88 -6.21 33.83
N THR A 355 -68.37 -5.55 32.80
CA THR A 355 -69.08 -5.41 31.48
C THR A 355 -68.42 -6.12 30.32
N ASP A 356 -67.30 -6.80 30.50
CA ASP A 356 -66.80 -7.71 29.47
C ASP A 356 -67.69 -8.94 29.40
N VAL A 357 -68.55 -8.99 28.44
CA VAL A 357 -69.40 -10.15 28.18
C VAL A 357 -68.53 -11.25 27.61
N ASP A 358 -68.46 -12.39 28.26
CA ASP A 358 -67.92 -13.64 27.78
C ASP A 358 -68.24 -13.84 26.29
N PRO A 359 -67.29 -14.16 25.42
CA PRO A 359 -67.56 -14.35 24.00
C PRO A 359 -68.50 -15.52 23.79
N GLY A 360 -69.80 -15.24 23.85
CA GLY A 360 -70.85 -16.20 23.46
C GLY A 360 -70.74 -16.43 21.94
N THR A 361 -71.53 -17.36 21.43
CA THR A 361 -71.60 -17.80 20.03
C THR A 361 -71.86 -16.69 19.00
N THR A 362 -72.04 -15.42 19.41
CA THR A 362 -72.47 -14.28 18.61
C THR A 362 -71.41 -13.18 18.42
N GLY A 363 -70.19 -13.37 18.93
CA GLY A 363 -69.09 -12.41 18.80
C GLY A 363 -68.86 -11.60 20.07
N TYR A 364 -67.66 -11.04 20.21
CA TYR A 364 -67.23 -10.19 21.31
C TYR A 364 -68.02 -8.86 21.28
N GLN A 365 -68.73 -8.57 22.36
CA GLN A 365 -69.49 -7.31 22.53
C GLN A 365 -68.69 -6.36 23.42
N THR A 366 -68.63 -5.11 23.03
CA THR A 366 -67.94 -4.08 23.78
C THR A 366 -68.57 -2.69 23.57
N ARG A 367 -68.57 -1.88 24.60
CA ARG A 367 -68.95 -0.45 24.52
C ARG A 367 -67.73 0.45 24.29
N VAL A 368 -66.52 -0.07 24.60
CA VAL A 368 -65.29 0.69 24.44
C VAL A 368 -64.30 -0.14 23.58
N PRO A 369 -64.47 -0.14 22.23
CA PRO A 369 -63.65 -0.96 21.35
C PRO A 369 -62.23 -0.43 21.29
N VAL A 370 -61.35 -0.93 22.09
CA VAL A 370 -59.92 -0.68 22.07
C VAL A 370 -59.17 -1.99 21.79
N VAL A 371 -58.42 -2.01 20.70
CA VAL A 371 -57.61 -3.15 20.28
C VAL A 371 -56.14 -2.86 20.56
N ARG A 372 -55.43 -3.85 21.08
CA ARG A 372 -54.00 -3.77 21.32
C ARG A 372 -53.24 -4.99 20.80
N TRP A 373 -51.97 -4.80 20.58
CA TRP A 373 -51.04 -5.87 20.18
C TRP A 373 -49.65 -5.61 20.72
N ASP A 374 -48.80 -6.61 20.67
CA ASP A 374 -47.39 -6.45 21.04
C ASP A 374 -46.61 -5.77 19.88
N PRO A 375 -45.61 -4.97 20.23
CA PRO A 375 -44.77 -4.34 19.21
C PRO A 375 -43.96 -5.37 18.43
N VAL A 376 -43.90 -5.20 17.10
CA VAL A 376 -43.04 -6.02 16.23
C VAL A 376 -41.67 -5.38 16.13
N PRO A 377 -40.59 -6.13 16.38
CA PRO A 377 -39.24 -5.62 16.23
C PRO A 377 -39.00 -5.08 14.81
N GLY A 378 -38.52 -3.86 14.69
CA GLY A 378 -38.25 -3.22 13.41
C GLY A 378 -39.48 -2.60 12.71
N ALA A 379 -40.66 -2.71 13.26
CA ALA A 379 -41.80 -1.96 12.75
C ALA A 379 -41.64 -0.49 13.15
N ALA A 380 -41.72 0.39 12.17
CA ALA A 380 -41.82 1.83 12.41
C ALA A 380 -43.25 2.24 12.67
N SER A 381 -44.17 1.57 11.99
CA SER A 381 -45.63 1.83 12.09
C SER A 381 -46.40 0.56 11.80
N TYR A 382 -47.75 0.68 11.97
CA TYR A 382 -48.71 -0.36 11.70
C TYR A 382 -49.81 0.17 10.81
N GLU A 383 -50.32 -0.70 9.93
CA GLU A 383 -51.47 -0.43 9.14
C GLU A 383 -52.68 -1.19 9.70
N ILE A 384 -53.69 -0.46 10.06
CA ILE A 384 -54.93 -0.99 10.61
C ILE A 384 -55.99 -0.89 9.54
N GLN A 385 -56.78 -1.95 9.40
CA GLN A 385 -57.96 -1.96 8.56
C GLN A 385 -59.17 -2.49 9.35
N VAL A 386 -60.23 -1.70 9.32
CA VAL A 386 -61.54 -2.04 9.91
C VAL A 386 -62.55 -2.10 8.81
N ALA A 387 -63.40 -3.08 8.80
CA ALA A 387 -64.45 -3.28 7.79
C ALA A 387 -65.74 -3.79 8.43
N ASP A 388 -66.87 -3.53 7.81
CA ASP A 388 -68.16 -4.05 8.26
C ASP A 388 -68.24 -5.57 8.13
N TRP A 389 -68.85 -6.20 9.08
CA TRP A 389 -69.27 -7.57 9.01
C TRP A 389 -70.66 -7.70 8.33
N THR A 390 -70.74 -8.38 7.23
CA THR A 390 -71.94 -8.55 6.45
C THR A 390 -72.88 -9.65 6.93
N GLY A 391 -72.56 -10.28 8.05
CA GLY A 391 -73.29 -11.46 8.55
C GLY A 391 -72.71 -12.78 8.01
N ALA A 392 -71.81 -12.75 7.00
CA ALA A 392 -71.20 -13.91 6.37
C ALA A 392 -69.74 -13.71 6.05
N ALA A 393 -69.27 -12.48 5.82
CA ALA A 393 -67.88 -12.18 5.50
C ALA A 393 -67.51 -10.73 5.86
N CYS A 394 -66.23 -10.46 5.93
CA CYS A 394 -65.62 -9.11 6.06
C CYS A 394 -65.56 -8.41 4.71
N SER A 395 -66.03 -7.20 4.64
CA SER A 395 -66.07 -6.37 3.43
C SER A 395 -64.78 -5.60 3.19
N TRP A 396 -63.63 -6.29 3.11
CA TRP A 396 -62.31 -5.65 3.01
C TRP A 396 -62.13 -4.78 1.76
N ALA A 397 -62.84 -5.04 0.68
CA ALA A 397 -62.75 -4.27 -0.56
C ALA A 397 -63.39 -2.88 -0.46
N THR A 398 -64.30 -2.71 0.48
CA THR A 398 -65.03 -1.46 0.79
C THR A 398 -64.61 -0.96 2.17
N SER A 399 -63.38 -1.33 2.63
CA SER A 399 -62.94 -0.91 3.96
C SER A 399 -62.84 0.60 4.02
N ASP A 400 -63.77 1.18 4.74
CA ASP A 400 -63.83 2.60 5.00
C ASP A 400 -62.75 3.10 5.94
N TYR A 401 -61.87 2.17 6.42
CA TYR A 401 -60.94 2.48 7.48
C TYR A 401 -59.60 1.83 7.30
N LEU A 402 -58.74 2.46 6.51
CA LEU A 402 -57.33 2.09 6.39
C LEU A 402 -56.47 3.15 7.07
N LYS A 403 -55.80 2.85 8.15
CA LYS A 403 -55.00 3.84 8.92
C LYS A 403 -53.62 3.33 9.26
N LYS A 404 -52.66 4.23 9.25
CA LYS A 404 -51.31 4.03 9.77
C LYS A 404 -51.24 4.61 11.18
N THR A 405 -50.56 3.89 12.07
CA THR A 405 -50.27 4.34 13.42
C THR A 405 -48.91 3.88 13.87
N SER A 406 -48.21 4.69 14.64
CA SER A 406 -46.95 4.31 15.29
C SER A 406 -47.17 3.70 16.69
N VAL A 407 -48.41 3.67 17.19
CA VAL A 407 -48.74 3.05 18.47
C VAL A 407 -49.25 1.62 18.29
N THR A 408 -49.20 0.83 19.34
CA THR A 408 -49.65 -0.56 19.36
C THR A 408 -51.05 -0.74 19.95
N GLU A 409 -51.80 0.30 19.91
CA GLU A 409 -53.21 0.35 20.36
C GLU A 409 -54.08 1.13 19.35
N TRP A 410 -55.31 0.75 19.24
CA TRP A 410 -56.27 1.41 18.34
C TRP A 410 -57.61 1.62 19.07
N ALA A 411 -58.22 2.76 18.83
CA ALA A 411 -59.55 3.10 19.26
C ALA A 411 -60.29 3.80 18.10
N PRO A 412 -61.59 3.63 17.92
CA PRO A 412 -62.37 4.33 16.89
C PRO A 412 -62.32 5.84 17.12
N LEU A 413 -62.24 6.58 16.05
CA LEU A 413 -62.35 8.02 16.06
C LEU A 413 -63.50 8.44 15.14
N GLY A 414 -64.04 9.61 15.39
CA GLY A 414 -64.85 10.31 14.47
C GLY A 414 -66.08 10.90 15.14
N SER A 415 -66.58 11.92 14.51
CA SER A 415 -67.90 12.49 14.78
C SER A 415 -68.82 12.25 13.61
N THR A 416 -70.11 12.25 13.81
CA THR A 416 -71.12 12.12 12.74
C THR A 416 -71.30 13.40 11.88
N SER A 417 -70.45 14.44 12.17
CA SER A 417 -70.48 15.69 11.46
C SER A 417 -69.44 15.77 10.36
N SER A 418 -69.87 16.27 9.20
CA SER A 418 -68.98 16.54 8.09
C SER A 418 -68.00 17.73 8.32
N ASN A 419 -68.22 18.52 9.37
CA ASN A 419 -67.40 19.66 9.75
C ASN A 419 -67.31 19.80 11.29
N PRO A 420 -66.52 19.01 11.97
CA PRO A 420 -66.34 19.24 13.40
C PRO A 420 -65.54 20.53 13.65
N VAL A 421 -65.97 21.27 14.69
CA VAL A 421 -65.26 22.47 15.14
C VAL A 421 -63.95 22.01 15.80
N VAL A 422 -62.90 22.66 15.46
CA VAL A 422 -61.58 22.39 16.02
C VAL A 422 -61.04 23.59 16.76
N TRP A 423 -60.06 23.36 17.64
CA TRP A 423 -59.44 24.34 18.48
C TRP A 423 -58.71 25.46 17.68
N GLN A 424 -58.05 25.08 16.55
CA GLN A 424 -57.26 26.01 15.74
C GLN A 424 -57.47 25.84 14.23
N GLY A 425 -58.61 25.35 13.77
CA GLY A 425 -58.85 25.16 12.35
C GLY A 425 -59.98 24.17 12.05
N THR A 426 -60.02 23.58 10.86
CA THR A 426 -60.94 22.53 10.46
C THR A 426 -60.19 21.19 10.49
N LEU A 427 -60.64 20.23 11.29
CA LEU A 427 -60.14 18.85 11.21
C LEU A 427 -60.40 18.33 9.80
N ALA A 428 -59.36 17.88 9.11
CA ALA A 428 -59.52 17.14 7.88
C ALA A 428 -60.24 15.81 8.23
N THR A 429 -61.46 15.68 7.80
CA THR A 429 -62.22 14.45 7.96
C THR A 429 -61.77 13.42 6.94
N ASP A 430 -60.68 12.73 7.19
CA ASP A 430 -60.19 11.72 6.27
C ASP A 430 -60.99 10.42 6.28
N LEU A 431 -61.97 10.27 7.16
CA LEU A 431 -62.74 9.03 7.30
C LEU A 431 -64.14 9.30 7.81
N PRO A 432 -65.14 8.53 7.31
CA PRO A 432 -66.43 8.47 7.98
C PRO A 432 -66.23 7.98 9.44
N PRO A 433 -66.97 8.55 10.37
CA PRO A 433 -66.95 8.12 11.75
C PRO A 433 -67.46 6.68 11.84
N LEU A 434 -66.71 5.84 12.57
CA LEU A 434 -67.26 4.54 12.97
C LEU A 434 -68.41 4.76 13.95
N THR A 435 -69.47 4.09 13.68
CA THR A 435 -70.67 4.07 14.57
C THR A 435 -70.82 2.71 15.21
N PRO A 436 -71.64 2.56 16.29
CA PRO A 436 -71.95 1.25 16.84
C PRO A 436 -72.37 0.29 15.74
N GLY A 437 -71.83 -0.94 15.78
CA GLY A 437 -71.99 -1.94 14.73
C GLY A 437 -71.09 -3.16 14.91
N THR A 438 -71.21 -4.11 13.98
CA THR A 438 -70.38 -5.34 14.03
C THR A 438 -69.28 -5.24 13.00
N TYR A 439 -68.04 -5.40 13.46
CA TYR A 439 -66.85 -5.07 12.67
C TYR A 439 -65.89 -6.25 12.56
N CYS A 440 -65.16 -6.22 11.45
CA CYS A 440 -63.88 -6.96 11.23
C CYS A 440 -62.71 -6.07 11.52
N PHE A 441 -61.62 -6.64 12.01
CA PHE A 441 -60.38 -5.92 12.30
C PHE A 441 -59.16 -6.72 11.86
N ARG A 442 -58.23 -6.08 11.21
CA ARG A 442 -56.91 -6.64 10.95
C ARG A 442 -55.80 -5.58 11.02
N VAL A 443 -54.60 -6.02 11.35
CA VAL A 443 -53.45 -5.14 11.46
C VAL A 443 -52.21 -5.84 10.91
N ARG A 444 -51.30 -5.08 10.33
CA ARG A 444 -49.98 -5.56 9.92
C ARG A 444 -48.93 -4.55 10.28
N ALA A 445 -47.71 -5.06 10.49
CA ALA A 445 -46.54 -4.24 10.76
C ALA A 445 -46.01 -3.65 9.43
N ARG A 446 -45.38 -2.50 9.53
CA ARG A 446 -44.72 -1.82 8.44
C ARG A 446 -43.34 -1.36 8.84
N SER A 447 -42.35 -1.68 8.02
CA SER A 447 -41.01 -1.10 8.08
C SER A 447 -40.96 0.13 7.18
N ASP A 448 -41.02 1.32 7.75
CA ASP A 448 -40.97 2.59 7.02
C ASP A 448 -39.57 3.05 6.68
N ARG A 449 -38.62 2.16 6.78
CA ARG A 449 -37.19 2.45 6.55
C ARG A 449 -36.83 2.63 5.09
N ALA A 450 -37.71 2.25 4.18
CA ALA A 450 -37.52 2.44 2.76
C ALA A 450 -38.01 3.82 2.29
N PRO A 451 -37.52 4.35 1.17
CA PRO A 451 -38.05 5.53 0.52
C PRO A 451 -39.55 5.35 0.22
N VAL A 452 -40.26 6.46 0.08
CA VAL A 452 -41.68 6.46 -0.31
C VAL A 452 -41.90 5.52 -1.49
N ASN A 453 -42.92 4.63 -1.39
CA ASN A 453 -43.25 3.55 -2.31
C ASN A 453 -42.31 2.32 -2.30
N GLN A 454 -41.45 2.20 -1.32
CA GLN A 454 -40.61 1.03 -1.14
C GLN A 454 -40.84 0.36 0.22
N GLU A 455 -41.94 0.63 0.89
CA GLU A 455 -42.28 0.09 2.18
C GLU A 455 -42.31 -1.45 2.17
N VAL A 456 -41.80 -2.04 3.22
CA VAL A 456 -41.89 -3.47 3.45
C VAL A 456 -43.01 -3.73 4.44
N TRP A 457 -43.98 -4.56 4.05
CA TRP A 457 -45.13 -4.89 4.83
C TRP A 457 -45.06 -6.32 5.34
N GLY A 458 -45.47 -6.51 6.58
CA GLY A 458 -45.79 -7.81 7.13
C GLY A 458 -47.12 -8.34 6.65
N ASP A 459 -47.43 -9.57 7.05
CA ASP A 459 -48.75 -10.18 6.79
C ASP A 459 -49.81 -9.67 7.76
N TYR A 460 -51.08 -9.62 7.30
CA TYR A 460 -52.14 -9.23 8.19
C TYR A 460 -52.42 -10.27 9.27
N THR A 461 -52.55 -9.77 10.48
CA THR A 461 -53.07 -10.51 11.63
C THR A 461 -54.50 -10.07 11.88
N TYR A 462 -55.38 -11.00 12.08
CA TYR A 462 -56.83 -10.80 12.21
C TYR A 462 -57.28 -10.92 13.66
N LEU A 463 -58.28 -10.16 14.01
CA LEU A 463 -59.00 -10.30 15.24
C LEU A 463 -60.31 -11.03 14.95
N GLN A 464 -60.70 -12.00 15.76
CA GLN A 464 -61.94 -12.72 15.74
C GLN A 464 -62.44 -12.94 17.15
N ASN A 465 -63.71 -12.58 17.42
CA ASN A 465 -64.27 -12.70 18.77
C ASN A 465 -63.33 -12.18 19.89
N GLY A 466 -62.84 -10.97 19.70
CA GLY A 466 -61.93 -10.30 20.63
C GLY A 466 -60.50 -10.84 20.75
N ASN A 467 -60.15 -11.93 20.05
CA ASN A 467 -58.84 -12.59 20.16
C ASN A 467 -58.13 -12.75 18.78
N VAL A 468 -56.84 -13.03 18.80
CA VAL A 468 -56.06 -13.23 17.57
C VAL A 468 -56.58 -14.43 16.76
N ALA A 469 -56.72 -14.26 15.45
CA ALA A 469 -56.94 -15.33 14.48
C ALA A 469 -55.78 -15.44 13.51
N SER A 470 -55.30 -16.69 13.28
CA SER A 470 -54.18 -16.98 12.41
C SER A 470 -54.49 -17.00 10.92
N THR A 471 -55.77 -17.02 10.57
CA THR A 471 -56.27 -17.03 9.20
C THR A 471 -57.40 -15.99 9.04
N ALA A 472 -57.83 -15.71 7.79
CA ALA A 472 -58.95 -14.83 7.58
C ALA A 472 -60.18 -15.31 8.36
N PRO A 473 -60.80 -14.44 9.17
CA PRO A 473 -61.79 -14.85 10.14
C PRO A 473 -63.08 -15.27 9.46
N VAL A 474 -63.75 -16.26 10.06
CA VAL A 474 -65.08 -16.75 9.69
C VAL A 474 -66.18 -16.06 10.49
N GLY A 475 -65.84 -15.12 11.35
CA GLY A 475 -66.70 -14.34 12.19
C GLY A 475 -66.23 -12.92 12.43
N PRO A 476 -67.02 -12.05 13.04
CA PRO A 476 -66.64 -10.67 13.32
C PRO A 476 -65.52 -10.57 14.34
N ALA A 477 -64.80 -9.45 14.35
CA ALA A 477 -63.80 -9.15 15.37
C ALA A 477 -64.45 -8.74 16.69
N PHE A 478 -65.42 -7.88 16.64
CA PHE A 478 -66.19 -7.39 17.78
C PHE A 478 -67.53 -6.75 17.30
N THR A 479 -68.49 -6.66 18.22
CA THR A 479 -69.67 -5.83 18.08
C THR A 479 -69.53 -4.66 19.04
N TRP A 480 -69.61 -3.46 18.48
CA TRP A 480 -69.57 -2.22 19.27
C TRP A 480 -71.02 -1.76 19.53
N GLU A 481 -71.33 -1.64 20.82
CA GLU A 481 -72.59 -1.10 21.27
C GLU A 481 -72.46 0.36 21.70
N ASP A 482 -73.55 1.11 21.64
CA ASP A 482 -73.47 2.53 22.03
C ASP A 482 -73.08 2.70 23.49
N TYR A 483 -72.37 3.78 23.73
CA TYR A 483 -72.04 4.22 25.06
C TYR A 483 -72.53 5.67 25.26
N PRO A 484 -73.12 6.05 26.36
CA PRO A 484 -73.62 5.26 27.49
C PRO A 484 -74.78 4.35 27.13
N ASP A 485 -75.07 3.29 27.92
CA ASP A 485 -76.21 2.39 27.76
C ASP A 485 -77.49 3.17 28.08
N PRO A 486 -78.40 3.34 27.11
CA PRO A 486 -79.64 3.98 27.41
C PRO A 486 -80.56 3.20 28.37
N ALA A 487 -80.28 1.90 28.60
CA ALA A 487 -81.01 1.04 29.53
C ALA A 487 -80.46 1.07 30.97
N ASP A 488 -79.24 1.59 31.17
CA ASP A 488 -78.64 1.72 32.53
C ASP A 488 -77.98 3.09 32.70
N PRO A 489 -78.78 4.15 32.85
CA PRO A 489 -78.29 5.51 33.05
C PRO A 489 -77.58 5.76 34.38
N GLY A 490 -77.64 4.76 35.31
CA GLY A 490 -77.08 4.86 36.67
C GLY A 490 -75.57 4.49 36.77
N ASN A 491 -75.03 3.91 35.72
CA ASN A 491 -73.61 3.41 35.79
C ASN A 491 -72.60 4.46 35.20
N SER A 492 -73.13 5.60 34.73
CA SER A 492 -72.26 6.76 34.48
C SER A 492 -72.08 7.55 35.77
N LEU A 493 -70.92 7.27 36.46
CA LEU A 493 -70.58 8.05 37.65
C LEU A 493 -70.08 9.43 37.17
N PRO A 494 -70.70 10.54 37.61
CA PRO A 494 -70.33 11.86 37.16
C PRO A 494 -69.01 12.30 37.74
N CYS A 495 -68.07 12.74 36.92
CA CYS A 495 -67.15 13.80 37.36
C CYS A 495 -67.96 15.09 37.32
N LEU A 496 -68.95 15.24 38.20
CA LEU A 496 -69.70 16.46 38.31
C LEU A 496 -68.89 17.58 38.96
N LEU A 497 -69.12 18.80 38.43
CA LEU A 497 -68.68 20.06 39.02
C LEU A 497 -68.40 20.00 40.54
N GLY A 498 -67.12 19.97 40.94
CA GLY A 498 -66.71 20.02 42.34
C GLY A 498 -66.14 18.72 42.98
N TYR A 499 -66.18 17.57 42.28
CA TYR A 499 -65.51 16.37 42.77
C TYR A 499 -64.31 16.01 41.91
N PRO A 500 -63.09 15.80 42.51
CA PRO A 500 -61.97 15.32 41.72
C PRO A 500 -62.28 13.91 41.18
N CYS A 501 -62.22 13.72 39.90
CA CYS A 501 -62.11 12.36 39.32
C CYS A 501 -60.99 11.64 40.01
N ALA A 502 -61.29 10.47 40.54
CA ALA A 502 -60.26 9.66 41.18
C ALA A 502 -59.12 9.41 40.16
N SER A 503 -57.90 9.70 40.57
CA SER A 503 -56.70 9.59 39.72
C SER A 503 -56.50 8.23 39.03
N ASP A 504 -57.19 7.21 39.53
CA ASP A 504 -57.08 5.82 39.10
C ASP A 504 -57.73 5.53 37.72
N TYR A 505 -58.51 6.48 37.19
CA TYR A 505 -59.24 6.33 35.91
C TYR A 505 -58.70 7.17 34.78
N LEU A 506 -57.61 7.89 35.01
CA LEU A 506 -57.00 8.76 34.00
C LEU A 506 -55.66 8.19 33.56
N LEU A 507 -55.48 7.92 32.27
CA LEU A 507 -54.21 7.50 31.70
C LEU A 507 -53.83 8.42 30.52
N PRO A 508 -52.63 8.87 30.44
CA PRO A 508 -51.50 8.65 31.36
C PRO A 508 -51.71 9.36 32.70
N VAL A 509 -51.25 8.74 33.75
CA VAL A 509 -51.35 9.34 35.11
C VAL A 509 -50.52 10.66 35.12
N THR A 510 -51.17 11.70 35.66
CA THR A 510 -50.59 13.06 35.67
C THR A 510 -49.17 13.05 36.33
N GLY A 511 -48.23 13.68 35.63
CA GLY A 511 -46.83 13.80 36.10
C GLY A 511 -45.98 12.56 35.86
N THR A 512 -46.50 11.52 35.18
CA THR A 512 -45.70 10.34 34.85
C THR A 512 -44.86 10.48 33.57
N THR A 513 -43.81 9.72 33.48
CA THR A 513 -43.02 9.56 32.24
C THR A 513 -43.48 8.29 31.53
N THR A 514 -43.78 8.42 30.25
CA THR A 514 -44.16 7.31 29.35
C THR A 514 -43.06 7.02 28.36
N GLY A 515 -42.70 5.74 28.16
CA GLY A 515 -41.76 5.30 27.13
C GLY A 515 -42.35 5.26 25.72
N ARG A 516 -43.62 5.44 25.56
CA ARG A 516 -44.37 5.38 24.28
C ARG A 516 -45.40 6.52 24.23
N THR A 517 -45.88 6.79 23.04
CA THR A 517 -47.07 7.60 22.89
C THR A 517 -48.23 6.93 23.66
N PRO A 518 -48.88 7.62 24.60
CA PRO A 518 -49.83 7.01 25.46
C PRO A 518 -51.16 6.78 24.77
N LEU A 519 -51.91 5.76 25.22
CA LEU A 519 -53.34 5.70 25.08
C LEU A 519 -53.96 6.61 26.14
N PHE A 520 -54.79 7.56 25.75
CA PHE A 520 -55.51 8.38 26.66
C PHE A 520 -56.81 7.70 27.03
N THR A 521 -57.12 7.57 28.30
CA THR A 521 -58.42 7.04 28.80
C THR A 521 -58.84 7.88 29.97
N TRP A 522 -60.17 8.02 30.08
CA TRP A 522 -60.81 8.74 31.17
C TRP A 522 -62.11 8.08 31.56
N LYS A 523 -62.66 8.49 32.65
CA LYS A 523 -63.96 8.00 33.09
C LYS A 523 -65.04 8.62 32.20
N ALA A 524 -66.04 7.82 31.82
CA ALA A 524 -67.23 8.30 31.11
C ALA A 524 -67.96 9.31 31.95
N LEU A 525 -68.41 10.34 31.26
CA LEU A 525 -69.20 11.41 31.88
C LEU A 525 -70.70 11.21 31.56
N ALA A 526 -71.56 11.53 32.56
CA ALA A 526 -72.99 11.49 32.32
C ALA A 526 -73.43 12.49 31.26
N ASP A 527 -74.51 12.15 30.50
CA ASP A 527 -75.12 13.00 29.45
C ASP A 527 -74.13 13.40 28.36
N THR A 528 -73.10 12.61 28.11
CA THR A 528 -72.02 12.86 27.16
C THR A 528 -72.08 11.83 26.03
N ASN A 529 -72.28 12.27 24.82
CA ASN A 529 -72.37 11.46 23.60
C ASN A 529 -71.07 11.49 22.76
N SER A 530 -70.17 12.43 23.04
CA SER A 530 -68.86 12.51 22.43
C SER A 530 -67.86 13.32 23.30
N TYR A 531 -66.60 13.19 22.97
CA TYR A 531 -65.49 13.86 23.67
C TYR A 531 -64.58 14.52 22.64
N PHE A 532 -64.13 15.74 22.97
CA PHE A 532 -63.02 16.37 22.30
C PHE A 532 -61.75 16.27 23.15
N VAL A 533 -60.72 15.67 22.58
CA VAL A 533 -59.43 15.49 23.23
C VAL A 533 -58.43 16.48 22.62
N VAL A 534 -57.71 17.18 23.45
CA VAL A 534 -56.66 18.11 23.03
C VAL A 534 -55.38 17.84 23.81
N VAL A 535 -54.23 17.86 23.14
CA VAL A 535 -52.92 17.71 23.73
C VAL A 535 -52.01 18.88 23.31
N ALA A 536 -51.32 19.48 24.27
CA ALA A 536 -50.47 20.64 24.04
C ALA A 536 -49.16 20.53 24.76
N LYS A 537 -48.18 21.34 24.35
CA LYS A 537 -46.89 21.49 25.01
C LYS A 537 -46.89 22.52 26.14
N ASP A 538 -48.00 23.13 26.42
CA ASP A 538 -48.16 24.10 27.51
C ASP A 538 -49.52 23.92 28.21
N ALA A 539 -49.52 24.32 29.49
CA ALA A 539 -50.72 24.16 30.34
C ALA A 539 -51.92 25.03 29.94
N ASN A 540 -51.71 26.04 29.10
CA ASN A 540 -52.76 26.91 28.61
C ASN A 540 -53.31 26.44 27.26
N PHE A 541 -52.83 25.32 26.74
CA PHE A 541 -53.22 24.77 25.44
C PHE A 541 -53.07 25.75 24.26
N SER A 542 -52.04 26.61 24.32
CA SER A 542 -51.72 27.55 23.26
C SER A 542 -50.86 26.91 22.17
N ASN A 543 -50.10 25.89 22.49
CA ASN A 543 -49.26 25.11 21.58
C ASN A 543 -49.81 23.68 21.46
N VAL A 544 -50.93 23.54 20.75
CA VAL A 544 -51.57 22.25 20.53
C VAL A 544 -50.79 21.40 19.56
N VAL A 545 -50.53 20.16 19.93
CA VAL A 545 -49.80 19.16 19.13
C VAL A 545 -50.68 18.05 18.60
N ASP A 546 -51.79 17.76 19.28
CA ASP A 546 -52.76 16.74 18.89
C ASP A 546 -54.15 17.08 19.34
N GLU A 547 -55.16 16.71 18.52
CA GLU A 547 -56.56 16.91 18.86
C GLU A 547 -57.41 15.84 18.17
N ALA A 548 -58.51 15.42 18.77
CA ALA A 548 -59.39 14.41 18.23
C ALA A 548 -60.79 14.47 18.80
N PHE A 549 -61.80 14.01 18.03
CA PHE A 549 -63.11 13.65 18.51
C PHE A 549 -63.29 12.14 18.64
N THR A 550 -63.91 11.71 19.68
CA THR A 550 -64.26 10.32 19.91
C THR A 550 -65.61 10.19 20.63
N ARG A 551 -66.35 9.09 20.36
CA ARG A 551 -67.59 8.75 21.07
C ARG A 551 -67.37 7.89 22.31
N ILE A 552 -66.13 7.45 22.52
CA ILE A 552 -65.79 6.58 23.66
C ILE A 552 -64.79 7.29 24.60
N PRO A 553 -64.72 6.92 25.85
CA PRO A 553 -63.82 7.54 26.83
C PRO A 553 -62.36 7.07 26.64
N ALA A 554 -61.91 6.89 25.41
CA ALA A 554 -60.56 6.49 25.08
C ALA A 554 -60.11 7.16 23.76
N TYR A 555 -58.78 7.52 23.69
CA TYR A 555 -58.15 8.07 22.49
C TYR A 555 -56.79 7.45 22.30
N ALA A 556 -56.58 6.82 21.16
CA ALA A 556 -55.27 6.37 20.70
C ALA A 556 -54.78 7.35 19.62
N PRO A 557 -53.69 8.07 19.84
CA PRO A 557 -53.11 8.98 18.87
C PRO A 557 -52.77 8.30 17.56
N ARG A 558 -52.95 9.00 16.43
CA ARG A 558 -52.70 8.46 15.10
C ARG A 558 -51.86 9.38 14.28
N ASN A 559 -51.07 8.80 13.40
CA ASN A 559 -50.38 9.51 12.36
C ASN A 559 -51.35 9.54 11.15
N THR A 560 -52.19 10.52 11.11
CA THR A 560 -52.95 10.87 9.88
C THR A 560 -52.15 11.88 9.09
N GLN A 561 -52.65 12.54 8.09
CA GLN A 561 -51.91 13.42 7.14
C GLN A 561 -50.98 14.45 7.72
N LYS A 562 -50.99 14.72 9.01
CA LYS A 562 -49.94 15.41 9.76
C LYS A 562 -49.44 14.43 10.80
N PRO A 563 -48.18 13.94 10.64
CA PRO A 563 -47.64 13.05 11.63
C PRO A 563 -47.52 13.75 12.99
N ILE A 564 -48.31 13.30 13.94
CA ILE A 564 -48.23 13.78 15.32
C ILE A 564 -47.14 13.04 16.01
N THR A 565 -46.05 13.74 16.24
CA THR A 565 -44.93 13.22 17.01
C THR A 565 -44.95 13.80 18.41
N TYR A 566 -45.16 12.92 19.35
CA TYR A 566 -44.77 13.22 20.72
C TYR A 566 -43.24 13.06 20.83
N SER A 567 -42.54 14.16 20.70
CA SER A 567 -41.07 14.14 20.80
C SER A 567 -40.60 13.82 22.22
N ASP A 568 -39.44 13.20 22.30
CA ASP A 568 -38.76 13.02 23.57
C ASP A 568 -38.14 14.37 23.94
N GLU A 569 -38.86 15.11 24.77
CA GLU A 569 -38.40 16.38 25.28
C GLU A 569 -38.47 16.39 26.79
N THR A 570 -37.70 17.22 27.44
CA THR A 570 -37.87 17.55 28.87
C THR A 570 -39.19 18.27 29.14
N THR A 571 -39.92 18.57 28.08
CA THR A 571 -41.20 19.33 28.13
C THR A 571 -42.34 18.41 28.55
N THR A 572 -43.13 18.89 29.45
CA THR A 572 -44.36 18.25 29.90
C THR A 572 -45.47 18.46 28.83
N TYR A 573 -46.09 17.40 28.40
CA TYR A 573 -47.32 17.46 27.61
C TYR A 573 -48.51 17.56 28.54
N TYR A 574 -49.47 18.40 28.17
CA TYR A 574 -50.76 18.62 28.87
C TYR A 574 -51.87 18.11 27.96
N TRP A 575 -52.81 17.40 28.53
CA TRP A 575 -53.99 16.96 27.78
C TRP A 575 -55.26 17.30 28.54
N ALA A 576 -56.33 17.53 27.77
CA ALA A 576 -57.66 17.83 28.28
C ALA A 576 -58.72 17.12 27.46
N VAL A 577 -59.80 16.80 28.13
CA VAL A 577 -60.99 16.18 27.50
C VAL A 577 -62.20 17.06 27.76
N LEU A 578 -62.85 17.47 26.70
CA LEU A 578 -64.05 18.30 26.73
C LEU A 578 -65.25 17.46 26.31
N PRO A 579 -66.25 17.29 27.18
CA PRO A 579 -67.48 16.53 26.84
C PRO A 579 -68.41 17.31 25.92
N ALA A 580 -69.17 16.58 25.09
CA ALA A 580 -70.21 17.11 24.24
C ALA A 580 -71.47 16.23 24.39
N SER A 581 -72.62 16.87 24.45
CA SER A 581 -73.95 16.15 24.51
C SER A 581 -74.42 15.72 23.09
N ALA A 582 -73.96 16.43 22.04
CA ALA A 582 -74.17 16.02 20.67
C ALA A 582 -73.19 14.93 20.23
N ALA A 583 -73.61 13.88 19.58
CA ALA A 583 -72.76 12.81 19.07
C ALA A 583 -71.74 13.31 18.00
N ASN A 584 -71.91 14.49 17.45
CA ASN A 584 -71.02 15.12 16.49
C ASN A 584 -70.07 16.16 17.13
N GLY A 585 -70.16 16.38 18.46
CA GLY A 585 -69.36 17.37 19.13
C GLY A 585 -69.78 18.84 18.84
N SER A 586 -70.86 19.07 18.15
CA SER A 586 -71.34 20.44 17.72
C SER A 586 -71.68 21.37 18.88
N ASP A 587 -71.85 20.83 20.04
CA ASP A 587 -72.14 21.53 21.30
C ASP A 587 -70.99 21.36 22.31
N ALA A 588 -69.87 20.85 21.87
CA ALA A 588 -68.71 20.85 22.76
C ALA A 588 -68.58 22.26 23.34
N LEU A 589 -68.77 22.32 24.66
CA LEU A 589 -68.80 23.59 25.36
C LEU A 589 -67.58 24.35 25.00
N ALA A 590 -67.74 25.56 24.46
CA ALA A 590 -66.67 26.40 23.99
C ALA A 590 -65.64 26.50 25.09
N LEU A 591 -64.66 25.58 25.06
CA LEU A 591 -63.37 25.63 25.76
C LEU A 591 -63.48 25.97 27.25
N ASP A 592 -64.42 25.37 27.98
CA ASP A 592 -64.38 25.50 29.45
C ASP A 592 -63.30 24.63 30.04
N LEU A 593 -62.05 25.04 29.72
CA LEU A 593 -60.83 24.38 30.30
C LEU A 593 -60.85 24.26 31.79
N PRO A 594 -61.45 25.12 32.61
CA PRO A 594 -61.64 24.96 34.01
C PRO A 594 -62.38 23.68 34.38
N ASN A 595 -63.40 23.30 33.60
CA ASN A 595 -64.27 22.15 33.88
C ASN A 595 -63.91 20.89 33.11
N SER A 596 -62.80 20.86 32.36
CA SER A 596 -62.32 19.72 31.62
C SER A 596 -61.53 18.73 32.47
N VAL A 597 -61.59 17.44 32.10
CA VAL A 597 -60.68 16.42 32.61
C VAL A 597 -59.30 16.72 32.08
N LYS A 598 -58.30 16.85 32.96
CA LYS A 598 -56.94 17.25 32.60
C LYS A 598 -55.90 16.28 33.11
N GLY A 599 -54.83 16.14 32.36
CA GLY A 599 -53.67 15.42 32.79
C GLY A 599 -52.40 15.96 32.17
N SER A 600 -51.28 15.45 32.60
CA SER A 600 -49.95 15.77 32.03
C SER A 600 -49.03 14.55 32.07
N PHE A 601 -48.10 14.53 31.13
CA PHE A 601 -47.09 13.45 31.11
C PHE A 601 -45.80 14.00 30.41
N GLN A 602 -44.71 13.28 30.63
CA GLN A 602 -43.49 13.42 29.88
C GLN A 602 -43.30 12.21 29.00
N LYS A 603 -42.79 12.38 27.79
CA LYS A 603 -42.45 11.29 26.94
C LYS A 603 -40.98 11.12 26.88
N GLN A 604 -40.50 9.94 27.22
CA GLN A 604 -39.09 9.56 27.14
C GLN A 604 -39.00 8.13 26.60
N SER A 605 -38.72 7.98 25.32
CA SER A 605 -38.59 6.68 24.67
C SER A 605 -37.43 5.89 25.28
N THR A 606 -37.58 4.58 25.37
CA THR A 606 -36.50 3.69 25.77
C THR A 606 -35.37 3.77 24.74
N PRO A 607 -34.18 4.20 25.15
CA PRO A 607 -33.06 4.31 24.20
C PRO A 607 -32.60 2.95 23.72
N PRO A 608 -31.93 2.85 22.57
CA PRO A 608 -31.28 1.62 22.17
C PRO A 608 -30.25 1.18 23.22
N THR A 609 -30.20 -0.12 23.50
CA THR A 609 -29.18 -0.68 24.38
C THR A 609 -27.97 -1.05 23.56
N LEU A 610 -26.79 -0.55 23.93
CA LEU A 610 -25.53 -0.88 23.27
C LEU A 610 -25.16 -2.34 23.54
N VAL A 611 -24.69 -3.04 22.50
CA VAL A 611 -24.29 -4.46 22.58
C VAL A 611 -22.79 -4.61 22.41
N SER A 612 -22.15 -3.88 21.48
CA SER A 612 -20.71 -3.94 21.24
C SER A 612 -20.27 -2.73 20.43
N PRO A 613 -19.10 -2.16 20.74
CA PRO A 613 -18.26 -2.36 21.93
C PRO A 613 -18.85 -1.71 23.21
N LEU A 614 -18.70 -2.34 24.37
CA LEU A 614 -19.31 -1.87 25.63
C LEU A 614 -18.34 -1.15 26.58
N SER A 615 -17.05 -1.41 26.48
CA SER A 615 -16.02 -0.86 27.37
C SER A 615 -14.76 -0.54 26.58
N VAL A 616 -13.73 0.02 27.23
CA VAL A 616 -12.44 0.31 26.59
C VAL A 616 -11.79 -0.97 26.07
N GLN A 617 -12.36 -1.54 25.03
CA GLN A 617 -11.82 -2.67 24.31
C GLN A 617 -10.94 -2.16 23.17
N ALA A 618 -9.74 -2.72 23.02
CA ALA A 618 -8.82 -2.36 21.96
C ALA A 618 -9.05 -3.22 20.71
N PHE A 619 -9.21 -2.60 19.56
CA PHE A 619 -9.42 -3.27 18.29
C PHE A 619 -8.27 -2.96 17.31
N LEU A 620 -7.70 -4.00 16.71
CA LEU A 620 -6.78 -3.86 15.57
C LEU A 620 -7.54 -3.64 14.25
N ASP A 621 -8.68 -4.30 14.11
CA ASP A 621 -9.58 -4.14 12.97
C ASP A 621 -10.60 -3.03 13.22
N GLN A 622 -11.40 -2.68 12.23
CA GLN A 622 -12.52 -1.78 12.43
C GLN A 622 -13.56 -2.41 13.34
N PRO A 623 -14.00 -1.70 14.41
CA PRO A 623 -15.05 -2.21 15.28
C PRO A 623 -16.39 -2.26 14.53
N THR A 624 -17.19 -3.25 14.87
CA THR A 624 -18.60 -3.29 14.47
C THR A 624 -19.44 -2.84 15.64
N PHE A 625 -20.12 -1.71 15.50
CA PHE A 625 -21.06 -1.19 16.48
C PHE A 625 -22.39 -1.94 16.39
N ARG A 626 -22.92 -2.34 17.54
CA ARG A 626 -24.18 -3.10 17.62
C ARG A 626 -25.04 -2.57 18.75
N TRP A 627 -26.35 -2.53 18.52
CA TRP A 627 -27.34 -2.12 19.52
C TRP A 627 -28.65 -2.91 19.36
N THR A 628 -29.52 -2.85 20.36
CA THR A 628 -30.82 -3.48 20.29
C THR A 628 -31.79 -2.62 19.51
N PRO A 629 -32.74 -3.23 18.77
CA PRO A 629 -33.81 -2.50 18.13
C PRO A 629 -34.67 -1.74 19.17
N THR A 630 -35.07 -0.54 18.82
CA THR A 630 -35.94 0.29 19.65
C THR A 630 -37.34 0.32 19.05
N LEU A 631 -38.34 0.25 19.88
CA LEU A 631 -39.73 0.32 19.47
C LEU A 631 -40.04 1.65 18.77
N GLY A 632 -40.70 1.57 17.62
CA GLY A 632 -41.09 2.75 16.83
C GLY A 632 -39.94 3.41 16.08
N ALA A 633 -38.75 2.79 16.09
CA ALA A 633 -37.63 3.28 15.34
C ALA A 633 -37.85 3.12 13.84
N ARG A 634 -37.79 4.19 13.11
CA ARG A 634 -37.72 4.17 11.66
C ARG A 634 -36.30 3.94 11.17
N ARG A 635 -35.33 4.55 11.84
CA ARG A 635 -33.90 4.46 11.56
C ARG A 635 -33.09 4.81 12.81
N TYR A 636 -31.81 4.68 12.72
CA TYR A 636 -30.89 5.00 13.80
C TYR A 636 -29.88 6.04 13.34
N ARG A 637 -29.45 6.88 14.26
CA ARG A 637 -28.32 7.78 14.09
C ARG A 637 -27.23 7.38 15.07
N ILE A 638 -26.08 6.97 14.55
CA ILE A 638 -24.90 6.65 15.36
C ILE A 638 -23.91 7.80 15.27
N GLN A 639 -23.30 8.14 16.39
CA GLN A 639 -22.19 9.07 16.47
C GLN A 639 -20.99 8.41 17.13
N VAL A 640 -19.80 8.67 16.57
CA VAL A 640 -18.51 8.27 17.13
C VAL A 640 -17.64 9.51 17.25
N ALA A 641 -17.03 9.77 18.41
CA ALA A 641 -16.25 10.97 18.67
C ALA A 641 -14.99 10.67 19.49
N ALA A 642 -14.02 11.57 19.40
CA ALA A 642 -12.83 11.55 20.25
C ALA A 642 -13.06 12.16 21.63
N ASP A 643 -14.16 12.87 21.83
CA ASP A 643 -14.55 13.50 23.08
C ASP A 643 -15.96 13.05 23.53
N PRO A 644 -16.23 12.97 24.84
CA PRO A 644 -17.50 12.50 25.34
C PRO A 644 -18.69 13.49 25.16
N THR A 645 -18.44 14.69 24.65
CA THR A 645 -19.49 15.69 24.39
C THR A 645 -20.11 15.52 23.00
N PHE A 646 -19.40 14.84 22.08
CA PHE A 646 -19.79 14.68 20.68
C PHE A 646 -19.91 15.99 19.91
N GLY A 647 -19.07 16.98 20.28
CA GLY A 647 -19.08 18.30 19.66
C GLY A 647 -18.60 18.28 18.20
N ASP A 648 -17.62 17.41 17.89
CA ASP A 648 -17.08 17.18 16.54
C ASP A 648 -16.95 15.66 16.30
N PRO A 649 -18.02 15.00 15.90
CA PRO A 649 -18.01 13.55 15.72
C PRO A 649 -17.18 13.14 14.50
N LEU A 650 -16.36 12.08 14.66
CA LEU A 650 -15.62 11.42 13.59
C LEU A 650 -16.56 10.70 12.62
N ASP A 651 -17.62 10.10 13.15
CA ASP A 651 -18.75 9.55 12.39
C ASP A 651 -20.06 10.12 12.92
N ASP A 652 -20.94 10.50 12.02
CA ASP A 652 -22.34 10.87 12.27
C ASP A 652 -23.21 10.30 11.15
N VAL A 653 -23.63 9.06 11.33
CA VAL A 653 -24.23 8.25 10.26
C VAL A 653 -25.66 7.86 10.60
N VAL A 654 -26.51 7.90 9.60
CA VAL A 654 -27.88 7.39 9.67
C VAL A 654 -27.95 6.04 8.99
N THR A 655 -28.50 5.06 9.70
CA THR A 655 -28.66 3.68 9.21
C THR A 655 -30.02 3.12 9.59
N ASP A 656 -30.55 2.26 8.75
CA ASP A 656 -31.75 1.51 9.07
C ASP A 656 -31.42 0.22 9.85
N ALA A 657 -30.16 -0.20 9.85
CA ALA A 657 -29.70 -1.39 10.55
C ALA A 657 -29.52 -1.14 12.05
N THR A 658 -29.41 -2.22 12.83
CA THR A 658 -29.02 -2.21 14.24
C THR A 658 -27.53 -2.50 14.47
N SER A 659 -26.76 -2.37 13.39
CA SER A 659 -25.30 -2.43 13.40
C SER A 659 -24.67 -1.49 12.38
N TYR A 660 -23.41 -1.12 12.63
CA TYR A 660 -22.63 -0.24 11.77
C TYR A 660 -21.14 -0.58 11.82
N SER A 661 -20.49 -0.57 10.69
CA SER A 661 -19.04 -0.67 10.56
C SER A 661 -18.55 0.53 9.78
N SER A 662 -17.61 1.28 10.35
CA SER A 662 -17.11 2.52 9.74
C SER A 662 -16.15 2.26 8.59
N ASP A 663 -16.20 3.12 7.59
CA ASP A 663 -15.21 3.21 6.51
C ASP A 663 -14.08 4.21 6.83
N THR A 664 -14.16 4.88 7.96
CA THR A 664 -13.16 5.84 8.45
C THR A 664 -12.17 5.16 9.38
N THR A 665 -10.87 5.34 9.14
CA THR A 665 -9.84 4.88 10.07
C THR A 665 -9.82 5.80 11.30
N TYR A 666 -10.16 5.24 12.45
CA TYR A 666 -10.14 5.99 13.70
C TYR A 666 -8.72 6.30 14.21
N PRO A 667 -8.53 7.42 14.95
CA PRO A 667 -7.26 7.73 15.60
C PRO A 667 -6.79 6.58 16.50
N ALA A 668 -5.50 6.26 16.41
CA ALA A 668 -4.90 5.19 17.21
C ALA A 668 -4.66 5.63 18.66
N ASP A 669 -4.70 4.67 19.57
CA ASP A 669 -4.33 4.79 20.99
C ASP A 669 -5.09 5.87 21.76
N THR A 670 -6.26 6.28 21.24
CA THR A 670 -7.16 7.26 21.85
C THR A 670 -8.43 6.53 22.29
N VAL A 671 -8.96 6.87 23.46
CA VAL A 671 -10.29 6.39 23.86
C VAL A 671 -11.32 7.14 23.03
N LEU A 672 -12.17 6.39 22.37
CA LEU A 672 -13.24 6.88 21.52
C LEU A 672 -14.58 6.59 22.18
N TYR A 673 -15.52 7.47 21.95
CA TYR A 673 -16.85 7.45 22.50
C TYR A 673 -17.86 7.23 21.40
N TRP A 674 -18.92 6.50 21.68
CA TRP A 674 -20.00 6.32 20.73
C TRP A 674 -21.36 6.25 21.41
N ARG A 675 -22.39 6.66 20.69
CA ARG A 675 -23.77 6.60 21.11
C ARG A 675 -24.68 6.42 19.92
N VAL A 676 -25.88 5.92 20.17
CA VAL A 676 -26.89 5.74 19.14
C VAL A 676 -28.25 6.20 19.66
N ARG A 677 -29.05 6.75 18.78
CA ARG A 677 -30.45 7.00 19.03
C ARG A 677 -31.29 6.51 17.87
N ALA A 678 -32.55 6.21 18.16
CA ALA A 678 -33.53 6.00 17.10
C ALA A 678 -34.10 7.35 16.65
N ASP A 679 -34.48 7.43 15.38
CA ASP A 679 -35.38 8.44 14.86
C ASP A 679 -36.74 7.74 14.60
N ASP A 680 -37.83 8.38 14.94
CA ASP A 680 -39.18 7.88 14.72
C ASP A 680 -39.63 8.00 13.25
N GLU A 681 -40.91 7.70 12.95
CA GLU A 681 -41.47 7.79 11.61
C GLU A 681 -41.39 9.22 11.01
N ASN A 682 -41.42 10.24 11.84
CA ASN A 682 -41.27 11.62 11.45
C ASN A 682 -39.82 12.14 11.41
N LEU A 683 -38.87 11.24 11.61
CA LEU A 683 -37.47 11.58 11.68
C LEU A 683 -37.11 12.45 12.89
N THR A 684 -37.98 12.45 13.91
CA THR A 684 -37.66 13.09 15.20
C THR A 684 -36.75 12.19 16.00
N GLY A 685 -35.63 12.74 16.46
CA GLY A 685 -34.67 11.98 17.26
C GLY A 685 -35.23 11.64 18.64
N LEU A 686 -35.17 10.37 18.98
CA LEU A 686 -35.51 9.87 20.30
C LEU A 686 -34.34 9.97 21.28
N THR A 687 -34.48 9.42 22.48
CA THR A 687 -33.45 9.48 23.51
C THR A 687 -32.14 8.78 23.07
N TRP A 688 -31.00 9.42 23.31
CA TRP A 688 -29.70 8.82 23.09
C TRP A 688 -29.45 7.66 24.07
N SER A 689 -28.76 6.64 23.60
CA SER A 689 -28.22 5.56 24.45
C SER A 689 -27.26 6.11 25.49
N ALA A 690 -26.92 5.29 26.47
CA ALA A 690 -25.69 5.48 27.24
C ALA A 690 -24.49 5.54 26.29
N THR A 691 -23.42 6.24 26.71
CA THR A 691 -22.19 6.34 25.94
C THR A 691 -21.37 5.07 26.11
N GLY A 692 -21.04 4.42 25.00
CA GLY A 692 -20.05 3.33 24.92
C GLY A 692 -18.66 3.87 24.66
N THR A 693 -17.64 3.07 24.97
CA THR A 693 -16.24 3.43 24.75
C THR A 693 -15.47 2.29 24.09
N PHE A 694 -14.46 2.64 23.29
CA PHE A 694 -13.53 1.69 22.71
C PHE A 694 -12.19 2.37 22.41
N GLN A 695 -11.18 1.60 22.04
CA GLN A 695 -9.89 2.10 21.62
C GLN A 695 -9.50 1.45 20.29
N LYS A 696 -9.09 2.25 19.32
CA LYS A 696 -8.51 1.74 18.08
C LYS A 696 -7.01 1.61 18.25
N ARG A 697 -6.44 0.47 17.85
CA ARG A 697 -5.00 0.25 17.76
C ARG A 697 -4.64 -0.03 16.32
N LEU A 698 -3.48 0.47 15.90
CA LEU A 698 -2.91 0.16 14.60
C LEU A 698 -1.79 -0.86 14.78
N ALA A 699 -1.72 -1.83 13.88
CA ALA A 699 -0.71 -2.87 13.96
C ALA A 699 0.63 -2.38 13.40
N ALA A 700 1.72 -2.70 14.08
CA ALA A 700 3.06 -2.54 13.53
C ALA A 700 3.37 -3.65 12.53
N PRO A 701 4.02 -3.36 11.39
CA PRO A 701 4.53 -4.40 10.52
C PRO A 701 5.57 -5.28 11.25
N ALA A 702 5.53 -6.58 11.04
CA ALA A 702 6.52 -7.51 11.58
C ALA A 702 7.56 -7.84 10.52
N PRO A 703 8.84 -7.42 10.67
CA PRO A 703 9.91 -7.79 9.74
C PRO A 703 10.05 -9.30 9.61
N LYS A 704 10.27 -9.81 8.40
CA LYS A 704 10.46 -11.26 8.18
C LYS A 704 11.81 -11.71 8.73
N SER A 705 11.87 -12.87 9.38
CA SER A 705 13.11 -13.49 9.87
C SER A 705 14.07 -13.86 8.75
N SER A 706 13.60 -13.97 7.51
CA SER A 706 14.41 -14.22 6.30
C SER A 706 15.15 -12.99 5.77
N ASN A 707 14.97 -11.81 6.37
CA ASN A 707 15.71 -10.63 5.97
C ASN A 707 17.22 -10.83 6.19
N PRO A 708 18.06 -10.40 5.22
CA PRO A 708 19.50 -10.51 5.39
C PRO A 708 19.97 -9.63 6.55
N THR A 709 20.86 -10.15 7.40
CA THR A 709 21.50 -9.41 8.49
C THR A 709 22.87 -8.86 8.07
N SER A 710 23.43 -9.38 6.98
CA SER A 710 24.69 -8.89 6.39
C SER A 710 24.77 -9.25 4.91
N GLY A 711 25.58 -8.54 4.16
CA GLY A 711 25.84 -8.83 2.76
C GLY A 711 26.66 -7.76 2.04
N ASP A 712 27.14 -8.11 0.86
CA ASP A 712 27.90 -7.23 -0.03
C ASP A 712 27.05 -6.61 -1.15
N SER A 713 25.86 -7.13 -1.36
CA SER A 713 24.87 -6.56 -2.28
C SER A 713 23.82 -5.75 -1.55
N LEU A 714 23.07 -4.95 -2.29
CA LEU A 714 21.93 -4.21 -1.76
C LEU A 714 20.87 -5.20 -1.26
N PRO A 715 20.34 -5.02 -0.03
CA PRO A 715 19.35 -5.92 0.53
C PRO A 715 17.97 -5.72 -0.11
N VAL A 716 17.18 -6.78 -0.09
CA VAL A 716 15.73 -6.69 -0.17
C VAL A 716 15.18 -6.97 1.22
N TRP A 717 14.52 -5.98 1.82
CA TRP A 717 13.86 -6.11 3.11
C TRP A 717 12.39 -6.42 2.92
N ALA A 718 11.85 -7.28 3.77
CA ALA A 718 10.47 -7.71 3.71
C ALA A 718 9.86 -7.78 5.13
N TRP A 719 8.56 -7.59 5.20
CA TRP A 719 7.77 -7.68 6.42
C TRP A 719 6.43 -8.37 6.16
N ASN A 720 5.72 -8.71 7.21
CA ASN A 720 4.37 -9.24 7.06
C ASN A 720 3.40 -8.09 6.73
N PRO A 721 2.50 -8.26 5.77
CA PRO A 721 1.53 -7.24 5.45
C PRO A 721 0.61 -6.97 6.64
N VAL A 722 0.25 -5.70 6.82
CA VAL A 722 -0.69 -5.24 7.83
C VAL A 722 -2.04 -5.03 7.15
N GLN A 723 -3.09 -5.56 7.76
CA GLN A 723 -4.45 -5.40 7.26
C GLN A 723 -4.86 -3.92 7.25
N GLY A 724 -5.52 -3.49 6.19
CA GLY A 724 -5.98 -2.12 6.01
C GLY A 724 -4.89 -1.11 5.69
N ALA A 725 -3.61 -1.52 5.61
CA ALA A 725 -2.53 -0.63 5.22
C ALA A 725 -2.64 -0.23 3.74
N ALA A 726 -2.59 1.07 3.48
CA ALA A 726 -2.53 1.61 2.12
C ALA A 726 -1.10 1.63 1.56
N SER A 727 -0.11 1.81 2.42
CA SER A 727 1.31 1.82 2.06
C SER A 727 2.17 1.61 3.31
N TYR A 728 3.47 1.57 3.11
CA TYR A 728 4.45 1.45 4.19
C TYR A 728 5.52 2.52 4.04
N ASP A 729 6.00 3.01 5.18
CA ASP A 729 7.13 3.92 5.26
C ASP A 729 8.29 3.25 6.00
N LEU A 730 9.47 3.41 5.45
CA LEU A 730 10.69 2.84 5.96
C LEU A 730 11.60 3.94 6.47
N SER A 731 12.02 3.84 7.73
CA SER A 731 12.96 4.74 8.39
C SER A 731 14.32 4.05 8.51
N VAL A 732 15.37 4.67 8.00
CA VAL A 732 16.69 4.05 7.85
C VAL A 732 17.78 4.97 8.39
N ASP A 733 18.58 4.44 9.33
CA ASP A 733 19.79 5.08 9.84
C ASP A 733 21.02 4.47 9.16
N GLN A 734 21.81 5.32 8.54
CA GLN A 734 22.99 4.92 7.78
C GLN A 734 24.24 4.83 8.70
N PRO A 735 25.30 4.09 8.28
CA PRO A 735 26.52 3.96 9.07
C PRO A 735 27.24 5.27 9.38
N ASP A 736 27.03 6.31 8.59
CA ASP A 736 27.61 7.65 8.77
C ASP A 736 26.78 8.54 9.73
N GLY A 737 25.73 8.01 10.32
CA GLY A 737 24.81 8.72 11.21
C GLY A 737 23.72 9.51 10.48
N THR A 738 23.64 9.45 9.16
CA THR A 738 22.55 10.11 8.42
C THR A 738 21.27 9.29 8.50
N HIS A 739 20.16 9.98 8.66
CA HIS A 739 18.82 9.41 8.67
C HIS A 739 18.11 9.64 7.33
N ARG A 740 17.37 8.63 6.85
CA ARG A 740 16.53 8.75 5.65
C ARG A 740 15.22 8.02 5.83
N ASP A 741 14.15 8.68 5.44
CA ASP A 741 12.83 8.09 5.32
C ASP A 741 12.51 7.82 3.84
N PHE A 742 11.98 6.65 3.59
CA PHE A 742 11.45 6.23 2.29
C PHE A 742 9.97 5.93 2.47
N THR A 743 9.13 6.54 1.66
CA THR A 743 7.68 6.49 1.83
C THR A 743 6.98 5.86 0.64
N GLY A 744 5.77 5.34 0.86
CA GLY A 744 4.86 4.95 -0.20
C GLY A 744 5.11 3.57 -0.81
N PHE A 745 5.74 2.63 -0.11
CA PHE A 745 5.82 1.24 -0.57
C PHE A 745 4.43 0.61 -0.59
N ARG A 746 3.97 0.14 -1.75
CA ARG A 746 2.64 -0.47 -1.91
C ARG A 746 2.65 -1.97 -1.62
N THR A 747 3.81 -2.59 -1.54
CA THR A 747 4.00 -4.00 -1.18
C THR A 747 4.79 -4.10 0.13
N PRO A 748 4.70 -5.21 0.88
CA PRO A 748 5.43 -5.37 2.12
C PRO A 748 6.92 -5.71 1.89
N THR A 749 7.55 -5.02 0.95
CA THR A 749 8.96 -5.17 0.59
C THR A 749 9.58 -3.84 0.20
N ALA A 750 10.88 -3.72 0.47
CA ALA A 750 11.69 -2.61 0.00
C ALA A 750 12.96 -3.13 -0.68
N SER A 751 13.32 -2.55 -1.80
CA SER A 751 14.63 -2.72 -2.43
C SER A 751 15.17 -1.35 -2.85
N PHE A 752 16.49 -1.29 -3.00
CA PHE A 752 17.20 -0.04 -3.23
C PHE A 752 18.03 -0.16 -4.51
N ILE A 753 18.07 0.92 -5.30
CA ILE A 753 19.01 1.03 -6.41
C ILE A 753 20.36 1.56 -5.93
N LYS A 754 20.39 2.20 -4.78
CA LYS A 754 21.56 2.87 -4.21
C LYS A 754 21.56 2.83 -2.69
N MET A 755 22.70 2.52 -2.09
CA MET A 755 22.97 2.67 -0.65
C MET A 755 24.39 3.20 -0.47
N THR A 756 24.55 4.34 0.18
CA THR A 756 25.86 4.93 0.47
C THR A 756 26.38 4.48 1.83
N GLY A 757 27.62 4.01 1.88
CA GLY A 757 28.29 3.56 3.10
C GLY A 757 28.33 2.05 3.30
N THR A 758 29.45 1.57 3.82
CA THR A 758 29.63 0.24 4.39
C THR A 758 29.57 0.34 5.91
N GLY A 759 29.10 -0.70 6.59
CA GLY A 759 28.91 -0.72 8.03
C GLY A 759 27.48 -1.14 8.41
N VAL A 760 27.10 -0.84 9.64
CA VAL A 760 25.81 -1.24 10.19
C VAL A 760 24.73 -0.22 9.82
N TRP A 761 23.68 -0.71 9.20
CA TRP A 761 22.46 0.01 8.88
C TRP A 761 21.38 -0.41 9.87
N HIS A 762 20.61 0.55 10.37
CA HIS A 762 19.43 0.27 11.18
C HIS A 762 18.19 0.69 10.41
N TRP A 763 17.16 -0.13 10.46
CA TRP A 763 15.90 0.18 9.77
C TRP A 763 14.69 -0.29 10.56
N ARG A 764 13.59 0.39 10.38
CA ARG A 764 12.27 0.07 10.91
C ARG A 764 11.22 0.49 9.91
N VAL A 765 10.07 -0.15 9.96
CA VAL A 765 8.97 0.08 9.02
C VAL A 765 7.68 0.32 9.79
N ARG A 766 6.83 1.20 9.26
CA ARG A 766 5.47 1.40 9.73
C ARG A 766 4.48 1.26 8.58
N ALA A 767 3.22 0.96 8.91
CA ALA A 767 2.11 0.97 7.97
C ALA A 767 1.46 2.36 7.95
N GLU A 768 0.99 2.78 6.80
CA GLU A 768 0.16 3.97 6.60
C GLU A 768 -1.25 3.53 6.26
N PHE A 769 -2.23 3.99 7.01
CA PHE A 769 -3.63 3.63 6.87
C PHE A 769 -4.42 4.78 6.20
N PRO A 770 -5.39 4.51 5.33
CA PRO A 770 -6.19 5.56 4.73
C PRO A 770 -7.01 6.28 5.81
N LYS A 771 -6.96 7.61 5.84
CA LYS A 771 -7.76 8.43 6.75
C LYS A 771 -9.13 8.73 6.15
N ASP A 772 -9.13 9.12 4.90
CA ASP A 772 -10.27 9.42 4.03
C ASP A 772 -9.78 9.46 2.58
N LEU A 773 -10.47 10.15 1.70
CA LEU A 773 -10.05 10.31 0.30
C LEU A 773 -8.75 11.14 0.13
N SER A 774 -8.24 11.78 1.16
CA SER A 774 -7.17 12.78 1.06
C SER A 774 -5.98 12.62 2.00
N GLY A 775 -5.94 11.59 2.86
CA GLY A 775 -4.85 11.48 3.84
C GLY A 775 -4.56 10.08 4.34
N SER A 776 -3.48 9.95 5.13
CA SER A 776 -3.12 8.72 5.83
C SER A 776 -2.95 8.95 7.32
N VAL A 777 -3.13 7.88 8.09
CA VAL A 777 -2.83 7.81 9.52
C VAL A 777 -1.63 6.87 9.70
N PRO A 778 -0.49 7.36 10.22
CA PRO A 778 0.68 6.53 10.45
C PRO A 778 0.44 5.56 11.60
N GLY A 779 0.77 4.29 11.38
CA GLY A 779 0.83 3.28 12.41
C GLY A 779 2.15 3.30 13.20
N PRO A 780 2.28 2.46 14.24
CA PRO A 780 3.50 2.33 14.98
C PRO A 780 4.61 1.69 14.14
N TYR A 781 5.86 2.07 14.44
CA TYR A 781 7.03 1.43 13.82
C TYR A 781 7.23 0.01 14.36
N SER A 782 7.76 -0.85 13.49
CA SER A 782 8.30 -2.15 13.88
C SER A 782 9.47 -2.01 14.87
N ALA A 783 9.87 -3.10 15.50
CA ALA A 783 11.16 -3.19 16.15
C ALA A 783 12.29 -2.90 15.14
N THR A 784 13.32 -2.16 15.59
CA THR A 784 14.49 -1.83 14.77
C THR A 784 15.24 -3.09 14.37
N GLN A 785 15.54 -3.22 13.09
CA GLN A 785 16.37 -4.27 12.50
C GLN A 785 17.73 -3.72 12.13
N SER A 786 18.71 -4.59 11.99
CA SER A 786 20.06 -4.22 11.55
C SER A 786 20.51 -5.03 10.33
N PHE A 787 21.31 -4.38 9.48
CA PHE A 787 21.94 -5.00 8.33
C PHE A 787 23.37 -4.49 8.21
N THR A 788 24.36 -5.39 8.18
CA THR A 788 25.77 -5.02 8.01
C THR A 788 26.14 -5.12 6.54
N ARG A 789 26.37 -3.98 5.90
CA ARG A 789 26.85 -3.94 4.52
C ARG A 789 28.36 -4.00 4.47
N THR A 790 28.89 -4.97 3.73
CA THR A 790 30.32 -5.12 3.47
C THR A 790 30.55 -5.25 1.97
N ILE A 791 31.74 -4.82 1.51
CA ILE A 791 32.22 -5.14 0.17
C ILE A 791 33.52 -5.93 0.40
N GLY A 792 33.43 -7.23 0.23
CA GLY A 792 34.61 -8.07 0.52
C GLY A 792 35.78 -7.85 -0.44
N GLU A 793 36.89 -8.43 -0.14
CA GLU A 793 38.10 -8.31 -0.94
C GLU A 793 37.98 -8.96 -2.34
N PRO A 794 38.65 -8.43 -3.38
CA PRO A 794 38.79 -9.11 -4.65
C PRO A 794 39.58 -10.43 -4.51
N ALA A 795 39.06 -11.50 -5.12
CA ALA A 795 39.67 -12.83 -5.02
C ALA A 795 40.85 -12.99 -5.99
N ASN A 796 41.72 -14.00 -5.71
CA ASN A 796 42.81 -14.42 -6.60
C ASN A 796 43.79 -13.30 -6.96
N ALA A 797 44.09 -12.42 -6.01
CA ALA A 797 45.15 -11.44 -6.20
C ALA A 797 46.49 -12.13 -6.49
N LYS A 798 47.10 -11.84 -7.66
CA LYS A 798 48.33 -12.48 -8.15
C LYS A 798 49.35 -11.44 -8.60
N THR A 799 50.61 -11.74 -8.35
CA THR A 799 51.76 -10.95 -8.81
C THR A 799 52.53 -11.75 -9.87
N ASP A 800 52.60 -11.20 -11.09
CA ASP A 800 53.58 -11.64 -12.11
C ASP A 800 54.67 -10.58 -12.18
N SER A 801 55.85 -10.90 -11.68
CA SER A 801 56.99 -9.97 -11.67
C SER A 801 58.27 -10.65 -12.02
N ALA A 802 59.06 -9.98 -12.86
CA ALA A 802 60.39 -10.37 -13.26
C ALA A 802 61.27 -9.12 -13.36
N LYS A 803 62.50 -9.31 -13.89
CA LYS A 803 63.50 -8.22 -14.01
C LYS A 803 62.99 -6.96 -14.69
N ASP A 804 62.07 -7.08 -15.59
CA ASP A 804 61.66 -6.06 -16.55
C ASP A 804 60.16 -5.77 -16.52
N HIS A 805 59.40 -6.45 -15.67
CA HIS A 805 57.96 -6.22 -15.58
C HIS A 805 57.33 -6.47 -14.19
N ILE A 806 56.24 -5.83 -13.96
CA ILE A 806 55.24 -6.08 -12.94
C ILE A 806 53.88 -6.08 -13.61
N LEU A 807 53.12 -7.14 -13.35
CA LEU A 807 51.72 -7.21 -13.66
C LEU A 807 50.99 -7.73 -12.42
N LEU A 808 50.06 -6.96 -11.90
CA LEU A 808 49.18 -7.30 -10.80
C LEU A 808 47.85 -7.69 -11.40
N SER A 809 47.21 -8.75 -10.90
CA SER A 809 45.90 -9.19 -11.39
C SER A 809 45.03 -9.77 -10.29
N TRP A 810 43.75 -9.74 -10.46
CA TRP A 810 42.75 -10.25 -9.53
C TRP A 810 41.49 -10.65 -10.31
N ASN A 811 40.57 -11.35 -9.67
CA ASN A 811 39.28 -11.67 -10.27
C ASN A 811 38.29 -10.50 -10.14
N ALA A 812 37.43 -10.31 -11.14
CA ALA A 812 36.34 -9.39 -11.06
C ALA A 812 35.40 -9.79 -9.91
N ARG A 813 35.01 -8.80 -9.08
CA ARG A 813 34.04 -8.98 -8.01
C ARG A 813 32.70 -8.40 -8.41
N LEU A 814 31.62 -9.07 -8.06
CA LEU A 814 30.25 -8.62 -8.30
C LEU A 814 29.97 -7.33 -7.52
N GLY A 815 29.23 -6.42 -8.13
CA GLY A 815 28.88 -5.12 -7.52
C GLY A 815 30.04 -4.12 -7.40
N VAL A 816 31.24 -4.47 -7.89
CA VAL A 816 32.39 -3.57 -7.94
C VAL A 816 32.48 -2.92 -9.32
N LYS A 817 32.48 -1.61 -9.33
CA LYS A 817 32.65 -0.79 -10.54
C LYS A 817 34.11 -0.51 -10.84
N THR A 818 34.88 -0.17 -9.82
CA THR A 818 36.33 0.16 -9.95
C THR A 818 37.16 -0.51 -8.85
N TYR A 819 38.44 -0.57 -9.07
CA TYR A 819 39.41 -1.13 -8.12
C TYR A 819 40.44 -0.07 -7.73
N LYS A 820 40.69 0.05 -6.44
CA LYS A 820 41.77 0.90 -5.92
C LYS A 820 42.98 0.02 -5.64
N VAL A 821 44.09 0.29 -6.35
CA VAL A 821 45.33 -0.45 -6.22
C VAL A 821 46.36 0.41 -5.52
N GLN A 822 47.02 -0.12 -4.50
CA GLN A 822 48.10 0.53 -3.78
C GLN A 822 49.38 -0.30 -3.86
N ILE A 823 50.49 0.38 -4.17
CA ILE A 823 51.83 -0.18 -4.11
C ILE A 823 52.64 0.66 -3.11
N ALA A 824 53.30 0.01 -2.16
CA ALA A 824 54.07 0.66 -1.11
C ALA A 824 55.47 0.03 -0.94
N SER A 825 56.40 0.76 -0.36
CA SER A 825 57.70 0.26 0.02
C SER A 825 57.79 -0.28 1.47
N SER A 826 56.65 -0.23 2.17
CA SER A 826 56.45 -0.78 3.52
C SER A 826 55.16 -1.60 3.58
N PRO A 827 55.14 -2.71 4.38
CA PRO A 827 53.97 -3.60 4.43
C PRO A 827 52.72 -2.97 5.10
N ASP A 828 52.88 -1.92 5.88
CA ASP A 828 51.84 -1.12 6.54
C ASP A 828 51.29 0.00 5.65
N PHE A 829 51.82 0.13 4.44
CA PHE A 829 51.43 1.19 3.48
C PHE A 829 51.71 2.63 3.96
N SER A 830 52.47 2.83 5.01
CA SER A 830 52.89 4.16 5.47
C SER A 830 53.78 4.88 4.43
N ARG A 831 54.42 4.13 3.54
CA ARG A 831 55.24 4.66 2.45
C ARG A 831 54.72 4.22 1.09
N THR A 832 53.57 4.78 0.71
CA THR A 832 52.95 4.52 -0.59
C THR A 832 53.84 5.01 -1.73
N VAL A 833 54.05 4.16 -2.70
CA VAL A 833 54.79 4.44 -3.94
C VAL A 833 53.79 4.91 -5.03
N GLU A 834 52.64 4.26 -5.08
CA GLU A 834 51.64 4.49 -6.10
C GLU A 834 50.23 4.10 -5.55
N SER A 835 49.24 4.88 -5.87
CA SER A 835 47.81 4.61 -5.60
C SER A 835 47.00 5.01 -6.82
N VAL A 836 46.32 4.05 -7.42
CA VAL A 836 45.56 4.25 -8.66
C VAL A 836 44.18 3.62 -8.55
N SER A 837 43.25 4.13 -9.32
CA SER A 837 41.92 3.51 -9.55
C SER A 837 41.83 2.99 -10.97
N THR A 838 41.28 1.80 -11.16
CA THR A 838 41.10 1.15 -12.46
C THR A 838 39.76 0.40 -12.53
N ASP A 839 39.16 0.36 -13.69
CA ASP A 839 37.97 -0.44 -13.97
C ASP A 839 38.35 -1.87 -14.38
N ASN A 840 39.61 -2.12 -14.59
CA ASN A 840 40.14 -3.40 -15.04
C ASN A 840 40.53 -4.32 -13.88
N THR A 841 40.68 -5.58 -14.15
CA THR A 841 41.10 -6.61 -13.20
C THR A 841 42.57 -6.87 -13.23
N SER A 842 43.36 -5.97 -13.83
CA SER A 842 44.81 -6.01 -13.83
C SER A 842 45.41 -4.61 -13.87
N TYR A 843 46.65 -4.50 -13.31
CA TYR A 843 47.40 -3.25 -13.30
C TYR A 843 48.86 -3.49 -13.53
N ALA A 844 49.46 -2.79 -14.47
CA ALA A 844 50.87 -2.76 -14.76
C ALA A 844 51.42 -1.34 -14.48
N PRO A 845 52.19 -1.13 -13.39
CA PRO A 845 52.76 0.17 -13.07
C PRO A 845 53.75 0.61 -14.14
N THR A 846 53.79 1.89 -14.43
CA THR A 846 54.72 2.41 -15.46
C THR A 846 56.19 2.30 -15.07
N MET A 847 56.45 2.04 -13.82
CA MET A 847 57.80 1.89 -13.25
C MET A 847 58.74 3.10 -13.51
N THR A 848 58.14 4.27 -13.82
CA THR A 848 58.90 5.51 -14.08
C THR A 848 59.33 6.21 -12.79
N SER A 849 58.64 5.95 -11.68
CA SER A 849 59.01 6.45 -10.35
C SER A 849 60.39 5.91 -9.92
N TYR A 850 61.14 6.78 -9.27
CA TYR A 850 62.46 6.49 -8.76
C TYR A 850 62.50 5.36 -7.71
N SER A 851 61.36 5.19 -6.99
CA SER A 851 61.20 4.16 -5.98
C SER A 851 61.43 2.75 -6.52
N TYR A 852 60.98 2.48 -7.75
CA TYR A 852 61.15 1.16 -8.37
C TYR A 852 62.63 0.80 -8.66
N ALA A 853 63.51 1.80 -8.76
CA ALA A 853 64.97 1.55 -8.96
C ALA A 853 65.63 0.85 -7.77
N THR A 854 65.03 0.86 -6.59
CA THR A 854 65.58 0.20 -5.40
C THR A 854 65.51 -1.33 -5.47
N GLY A 855 64.63 -1.88 -6.34
CA GLY A 855 64.39 -3.32 -6.45
C GLY A 855 63.44 -3.89 -5.39
N GLY A 856 62.99 -3.05 -4.48
CA GLY A 856 62.01 -3.43 -3.43
C GLY A 856 62.70 -3.96 -2.14
N PRO A 857 62.02 -4.77 -1.32
CA PRO A 857 60.66 -5.29 -1.60
C PRO A 857 59.60 -4.20 -1.70
N PHE A 858 58.63 -4.43 -2.55
CA PHE A 858 57.41 -3.65 -2.59
C PHE A 858 56.21 -4.51 -2.15
N TYR A 859 55.20 -3.87 -1.65
CA TYR A 859 53.96 -4.50 -1.17
C TYR A 859 52.78 -3.90 -1.93
N TRP A 860 51.80 -4.70 -2.24
CA TRP A 860 50.63 -4.21 -2.89
C TRP A 860 49.32 -4.86 -2.36
N ARG A 861 48.28 -4.16 -2.50
CA ARG A 861 46.91 -4.59 -2.18
C ARG A 861 45.90 -3.94 -3.12
N VAL A 862 44.74 -4.56 -3.23
CA VAL A 862 43.63 -4.03 -4.05
C VAL A 862 42.36 -4.13 -3.26
N ALA A 863 41.49 -3.11 -3.41
CA ALA A 863 40.15 -3.09 -2.85
C ALA A 863 39.13 -2.79 -3.97
N GLY A 864 37.96 -3.39 -3.89
CA GLY A 864 36.84 -3.04 -4.76
C GLY A 864 36.20 -1.73 -4.33
N VAL A 865 35.67 -0.99 -5.28
CA VAL A 865 34.85 0.22 -5.05
C VAL A 865 33.57 0.08 -5.89
N ASP A 866 32.42 0.19 -5.26
CA ASP A 866 31.12 0.08 -5.94
C ASP A 866 30.77 1.34 -6.74
N GLU A 867 29.60 1.35 -7.36
CA GLU A 867 29.10 2.49 -8.13
C GLU A 867 28.85 3.72 -7.26
N ASP A 868 28.48 3.52 -6.00
CA ASP A 868 28.23 4.55 -5.01
C ASP A 868 29.50 5.07 -4.31
N ARG A 869 30.69 4.62 -4.77
CA ARG A 869 32.03 4.96 -4.26
C ARG A 869 32.34 4.38 -2.87
N ASN A 870 31.60 3.37 -2.42
CA ASN A 870 31.95 2.69 -1.19
C ASN A 870 33.15 1.78 -1.43
N GLN A 871 34.22 1.95 -0.64
CA GLN A 871 35.39 1.10 -0.71
C GLN A 871 35.17 -0.13 0.17
N GLY A 872 35.43 -1.30 -0.40
CA GLY A 872 35.46 -2.57 0.30
C GLY A 872 36.80 -2.90 0.98
N ASP A 873 36.90 -4.16 1.40
CA ASP A 873 38.05 -4.66 2.07
C ASP A 873 39.28 -4.75 1.14
N TRP A 874 40.43 -4.49 1.71
CA TRP A 874 41.68 -4.70 1.03
C TRP A 874 42.05 -6.19 0.99
N THR A 875 42.59 -6.68 -0.13
CA THR A 875 43.21 -8.01 -0.20
C THR A 875 44.34 -8.14 0.78
N GLN A 876 44.68 -9.37 1.09
CA GLN A 876 45.92 -9.64 1.79
C GLN A 876 47.10 -9.04 1.03
N VAL A 877 48.07 -8.51 1.80
CA VAL A 877 49.25 -7.84 1.26
C VAL A 877 50.14 -8.81 0.50
N GLN A 878 50.37 -8.52 -0.78
CA GLN A 878 51.24 -9.31 -1.64
C GLN A 878 52.59 -8.62 -1.80
N GLN A 879 53.66 -9.40 -1.97
CA GLN A 879 55.03 -8.88 -2.11
C GLN A 879 55.48 -8.89 -3.58
N ILE A 880 56.08 -7.79 -4.03
CA ILE A 880 56.72 -7.67 -5.32
C ILE A 880 58.25 -7.59 -5.12
N ARG A 881 59.00 -8.33 -5.88
CA ARG A 881 60.45 -8.26 -5.91
C ARG A 881 60.96 -7.98 -7.31
N LEU A 882 61.78 -6.97 -7.47
CA LEU A 882 62.49 -6.63 -8.69
C LEU A 882 63.99 -6.68 -8.48
N ASP A 883 64.75 -6.83 -9.59
CA ASP A 883 66.16 -6.57 -9.54
C ASP A 883 66.43 -5.06 -9.35
N PRO A 884 67.31 -4.65 -8.40
CA PRO A 884 67.62 -3.24 -8.23
C PRO A 884 68.17 -2.66 -9.53
N ARG A 885 67.87 -1.41 -9.83
CA ARG A 885 68.36 -0.73 -11.04
C ARG A 885 69.58 0.11 -10.72
N LEU A 886 70.61 0.05 -11.60
CA LEU A 886 71.69 0.98 -11.56
C LEU A 886 71.28 2.40 -11.92
N ARG A 887 71.91 3.41 -11.29
CA ARG A 887 71.82 4.80 -11.66
C ARG A 887 73.13 5.29 -12.13
N VAL A 888 73.15 5.99 -13.29
CA VAL A 888 74.37 6.49 -13.92
C VAL A 888 74.32 7.99 -14.05
N ASN A 889 75.18 8.69 -13.38
CA ASN A 889 75.33 10.13 -13.59
C ASN A 889 76.66 10.35 -14.38
N VAL A 890 76.54 11.16 -15.40
CA VAL A 890 77.60 11.50 -16.35
C VAL A 890 77.94 12.96 -16.22
N SER A 891 79.22 13.30 -15.96
CA SER A 891 79.68 14.65 -15.89
C SER A 891 80.90 14.86 -16.80
N GLY A 892 81.02 16.05 -17.35
CA GLY A 892 82.14 16.44 -18.20
C GLY A 892 81.70 17.07 -19.48
N VAL A 893 82.35 18.08 -19.99
CA VAL A 893 82.13 18.72 -21.26
C VAL A 893 82.90 18.02 -22.36
N VAL A 894 82.17 17.48 -23.36
CA VAL A 894 82.82 16.76 -24.49
C VAL A 894 82.82 17.61 -25.72
N ARG A 895 83.98 17.92 -26.29
CA ARG A 895 84.10 18.72 -27.50
C ARG A 895 84.66 17.89 -28.65
N ARG A 896 84.12 18.14 -29.89
CA ARG A 896 84.60 17.49 -31.08
C ARG A 896 86.08 17.82 -31.32
N GLY A 897 86.87 16.81 -31.70
CA GLY A 897 88.26 16.97 -32.04
C GLY A 897 89.20 17.21 -30.84
N ARG A 898 88.69 17.50 -29.65
CA ARG A 898 89.50 17.75 -28.43
C ARG A 898 89.47 16.56 -27.45
N MET A 899 90.61 16.29 -26.76
CA MET A 899 90.61 15.32 -25.68
C MET A 899 89.77 15.82 -24.53
N SER A 900 88.70 15.07 -24.19
CA SER A 900 87.71 15.42 -23.15
C SER A 900 87.74 14.30 -22.06
N SER A 901 87.53 14.72 -20.86
CA SER A 901 87.40 13.78 -19.73
C SER A 901 85.86 13.61 -19.40
N VAL A 902 85.37 12.36 -19.46
CA VAL A 902 83.98 12.01 -19.08
C VAL A 902 84.10 11.19 -17.77
N ARG A 903 83.56 11.77 -16.72
CA ARG A 903 83.46 11.10 -15.44
C ARG A 903 82.07 10.49 -15.32
N VAL A 904 82.00 9.22 -15.00
CA VAL A 904 80.75 8.46 -14.81
C VAL A 904 80.72 7.95 -13.39
N SER A 905 79.67 8.25 -12.64
CA SER A 905 79.43 7.65 -11.31
C SER A 905 78.22 6.69 -11.43
N VAL A 906 78.41 5.52 -10.77
CA VAL A 906 77.41 4.48 -10.73
C VAL A 906 76.92 4.26 -9.32
N VAL A 907 75.66 4.35 -9.03
CA VAL A 907 75.11 4.06 -7.73
C VAL A 907 73.92 3.06 -7.91
N ASP A 908 73.53 2.40 -6.82
CA ASP A 908 72.27 1.63 -6.82
C ASP A 908 71.00 2.54 -6.70
N GLY A 909 69.85 1.95 -6.69
CA GLY A 909 68.57 2.64 -6.51
C GLY A 909 68.42 3.41 -5.18
N ARG A 910 69.20 3.07 -4.16
CA ARG A 910 69.28 3.72 -2.83
C ARG A 910 70.38 4.78 -2.74
N GLY A 911 71.07 5.01 -3.86
CA GLY A 911 72.13 5.99 -3.93
C GLY A 911 73.47 5.51 -3.42
N LYS A 912 73.65 4.20 -3.03
CA LYS A 912 74.92 3.63 -2.61
C LYS A 912 75.82 3.54 -3.82
N ARG A 913 77.08 4.00 -3.65
CA ARG A 913 78.13 3.94 -4.66
C ARG A 913 78.57 2.49 -4.90
N LEU A 914 78.60 2.11 -6.18
CA LEU A 914 78.89 0.73 -6.57
C LEU A 914 80.28 0.57 -7.19
N MET A 915 81.12 -0.11 -6.50
CA MET A 915 82.47 -0.54 -6.99
C MET A 915 82.30 -1.73 -7.96
N GLY A 916 83.20 -1.83 -8.96
CA GLY A 916 83.24 -2.96 -9.88
C GLY A 916 82.17 -2.99 -10.96
N ALA A 917 81.25 -2.00 -11.03
CA ALA A 917 80.37 -1.91 -12.12
C ALA A 917 81.04 -1.66 -13.47
N ARG A 918 80.72 -2.46 -14.50
CA ARG A 918 81.24 -2.31 -15.81
C ARG A 918 80.59 -1.16 -16.56
N VAL A 919 81.32 -0.09 -16.78
CA VAL A 919 80.88 1.08 -17.54
C VAL A 919 81.43 1.02 -18.92
N ARG A 920 80.53 1.13 -19.93
CA ARG A 920 80.92 1.19 -21.35
C ARG A 920 80.49 2.50 -21.98
N LEU A 921 81.42 3.20 -22.61
CA LEU A 921 81.13 4.43 -23.34
C LEU A 921 81.20 4.16 -24.87
N THR A 922 80.13 4.46 -25.56
CA THR A 922 79.99 4.24 -26.99
C THR A 922 79.42 5.46 -27.69
N GLY A 923 79.60 5.62 -28.99
CA GLY A 923 79.01 6.70 -29.76
C GLY A 923 79.70 6.97 -31.08
N LYS A 924 79.07 7.84 -31.91
CA LYS A 924 79.68 8.17 -33.18
C LYS A 924 81.02 8.93 -32.99
N GLY A 925 82.09 8.48 -33.67
CA GLY A 925 83.43 9.10 -33.64
C GLY A 925 84.31 8.77 -32.47
N ILE A 926 83.98 7.78 -31.69
CA ILE A 926 84.89 7.13 -30.68
C ILE A 926 84.90 5.64 -30.88
N ARG A 927 86.04 5.02 -30.53
CA ARG A 927 86.15 3.57 -30.32
C ARG A 927 85.46 3.28 -29.00
N ALA A 928 84.65 2.24 -28.92
CA ALA A 928 84.01 1.81 -27.66
C ALA A 928 85.04 1.51 -26.55
N VAL A 929 84.90 2.13 -25.41
CA VAL A 929 85.81 1.98 -24.26
C VAL A 929 84.99 1.53 -23.06
N ALA A 930 85.53 0.56 -22.29
CA ALA A 930 84.90 0.09 -21.10
C ALA A 930 85.87 0.17 -19.91
N LYS A 931 85.38 0.50 -18.71
CA LYS A 931 86.11 0.52 -17.44
C LYS A 931 85.16 0.01 -16.33
N ARG A 932 85.74 -0.48 -15.26
CA ARG A 932 85.01 -0.76 -14.02
C ARG A 932 85.14 0.45 -13.09
N THR A 933 84.10 0.62 -12.26
CA THR A 933 84.05 1.71 -11.29
C THR A 933 84.98 1.37 -10.11
N ASN A 934 85.62 2.39 -9.54
CA ASN A 934 86.42 2.31 -8.36
C ASN A 934 85.58 2.21 -7.06
N ALA A 935 86.21 2.23 -5.87
CA ALA A 935 85.52 2.21 -4.58
C ALA A 935 84.62 3.36 -4.34
N ARG A 936 84.76 4.50 -5.04
CA ARG A 936 83.85 5.67 -5.03
C ARG A 936 82.70 5.54 -6.05
N GLY A 937 82.58 4.39 -6.70
CA GLY A 937 81.60 4.15 -7.76
C GLY A 937 81.87 4.92 -9.04
N GLN A 938 83.05 5.35 -9.30
CA GLN A 938 83.42 6.24 -10.39
C GLN A 938 84.33 5.57 -11.45
N ALA A 939 84.02 5.91 -12.74
CA ALA A 939 84.91 5.58 -13.88
C ALA A 939 85.10 6.82 -14.71
N THR A 940 86.41 7.13 -15.04
CA THR A 940 86.77 8.28 -15.82
C THR A 940 87.28 7.83 -17.18
N PHE A 941 86.84 8.38 -18.24
CA PHE A 941 87.20 8.11 -19.65
C PHE A 941 87.82 9.34 -20.28
N LYS A 942 88.95 9.22 -20.92
CA LYS A 942 89.51 10.24 -21.78
C LYS A 942 89.19 9.88 -23.21
N VAL A 943 88.45 10.74 -23.89
CA VAL A 943 87.89 10.50 -25.26
C VAL A 943 88.11 11.72 -26.15
N LYS A 944 88.46 11.50 -27.45
CA LYS A 944 88.58 12.53 -28.46
C LYS A 944 87.61 12.23 -29.60
N PRO A 945 86.36 12.67 -29.48
CA PRO A 945 85.28 12.34 -30.50
C PRO A 945 85.61 13.02 -31.82
N ARG A 946 85.51 12.28 -32.92
CA ARG A 946 85.73 12.80 -34.26
C ARG A 946 84.45 13.37 -34.90
N LYS A 947 83.28 13.02 -34.36
CA LYS A 947 81.94 13.47 -34.92
C LYS A 947 81.08 14.07 -33.81
N ARG A 948 80.27 15.07 -34.13
CA ARG A 948 79.19 15.61 -33.25
C ARG A 948 78.09 14.56 -33.01
N GLY A 949 77.36 14.66 -31.91
CA GLY A 949 76.27 13.73 -31.56
C GLY A 949 76.30 13.44 -30.06
N ARG A 950 75.71 12.30 -29.68
CA ARG A 950 75.72 11.84 -28.28
C ARG A 950 76.63 10.62 -28.10
N LEU A 951 77.34 10.60 -27.00
CA LEU A 951 77.96 9.38 -26.47
C LEU A 951 77.00 8.72 -25.48
N ILE A 952 76.83 7.41 -25.60
CA ILE A 952 75.98 6.59 -24.70
C ILE A 952 76.88 5.92 -23.69
N VAL A 953 76.51 6.07 -22.43
CA VAL A 953 77.10 5.38 -21.29
C VAL A 953 76.18 4.25 -20.91
N SER A 954 76.72 3.02 -20.85
CA SER A 954 75.95 1.90 -20.25
C SER A 954 76.76 1.38 -19.03
N ALA A 955 76.01 1.15 -17.93
CA ALA A 955 76.59 0.50 -16.72
C ALA A 955 75.93 -0.85 -16.49
N THR A 956 76.72 -1.90 -16.20
CA THR A 956 76.24 -3.24 -15.90
C THR A 956 76.90 -3.80 -14.68
N LYS A 957 76.16 -4.53 -13.84
CA LYS A 957 76.67 -5.25 -12.67
C LYS A 957 75.76 -6.44 -12.38
N SER A 958 76.31 -7.59 -12.01
CA SER A 958 75.57 -8.78 -11.63
C SER A 958 74.63 -8.43 -10.49
N GLY A 959 73.33 -8.90 -10.55
CA GLY A 959 72.33 -8.63 -9.55
C GLY A 959 71.59 -7.25 -9.72
N PHE A 960 71.93 -6.55 -10.81
CA PHE A 960 71.28 -5.24 -11.11
C PHE A 960 70.74 -5.15 -12.55
N GLN A 961 69.63 -4.46 -12.74
CA GLN A 961 69.24 -4.02 -14.08
C GLN A 961 70.23 -2.99 -14.61
N PRO A 962 70.57 -3.03 -15.92
CA PRO A 962 71.50 -2.10 -16.53
C PRO A 962 70.93 -0.66 -16.56
N ALA A 963 71.83 0.35 -16.47
CA ALA A 963 71.42 1.73 -16.62
C ALA A 963 72.16 2.37 -17.79
N TYR A 964 71.47 3.34 -18.42
CA TYR A 964 71.99 4.06 -19.56
C TYR A 964 71.94 5.57 -19.29
N ALA A 965 72.88 6.29 -19.79
CA ALA A 965 72.91 7.73 -19.80
C ALA A 965 73.61 8.22 -21.08
N SER A 966 73.47 9.49 -21.38
CA SER A 966 74.12 10.06 -22.55
C SER A 966 74.79 11.42 -22.24
N VAL A 967 75.82 11.74 -22.97
CA VAL A 967 76.54 13.03 -22.94
C VAL A 967 76.65 13.58 -24.34
N ARG A 968 76.28 14.84 -24.52
CA ARG A 968 76.33 15.52 -25.83
C ARG A 968 77.73 15.91 -26.18
N VAL A 969 78.18 15.60 -27.41
CA VAL A 969 79.45 16.10 -28.02
C VAL A 969 79.11 17.45 -28.70
N ARG A 970 79.64 18.54 -28.15
CA ARG A 970 79.51 19.91 -28.62
C ARG A 970 80.54 20.22 -29.71
#